data_8cf43d6ae1bce7d8e408c56e99cb6897
#
_entry.id   8cf43d6ae1bce7d8e408c56e99cb6897
#
_cell.length_a   1.000
_cell.length_b   1.000
_cell.length_c   1.000
_cell.angle_alpha   90.00
_cell.angle_beta   90.00
_cell.angle_gamma   90.00
#
_symmetry.space_group_name_H-M   'P 1'
#
loop_
_entity.id
_entity.type
_entity.pdbx_description
1 polymer ?
#
loop_
_entity_poly.entity_id
_entity_poly.type
_entity_poly.pdbx_seq_one_letter_code
_entity_poly.pdbx_strand_id
1 'polypeptide(L)'
;MPANIVVQLQRLSGFKKYKVSDIVFRDKKSGSVAGTDDPFFEMVSLRAGGVYTKNQLMTELETLTNCGMFEKVEMEGKTKPDGSMGLTINFTESTWGAAGRFRCINVGMMPQSKPPEMDADMTEKEKMEYYRLQEVDYKGRMDKARPCLLPPAVRKEITETLVSNRNVSARLLQKIRDQVQKWYHDEGYACAQVVNFGNLNTKEVVCEVVEGDITQLAIQFQDKLGNIVEGNTQLPVVRRELPSQLQPGNIFNIEAGKQALRNLNSLALFSNIEVNPRPDEKSEGGIIVEIKLKELEPKSAEVSTEWSIVPGRGGRPTLASFQPGGTVSFEHRNINGLNRSILGSITTSNFFLPQDDLAFKLEYVHPYLDGVTDSRNRTLRTSCFNSRKLSPVFTGGPGVDDVPPIWVDRAGVKANITENFTRQSKFTYGLVMEEITTRDESSHIAPNGQRVLPSGGISADGPPTTLSGTGIDRMVFLQANITRDNTKFVNGAVVGERNVFQVDQGLGIGTKFPLFNRHQLTLTRFFQLKQVEEGAGKPPPPVLVLHGHYGGCVGDLPSYDAFTIGGPYSVRGYNMGELGAARNILELGAEIRIPVRNTHVYAFAEHGNDLGTSKDVKGNPTEVYRRMGKGSSYGVGIKLGLVRAEYAVDHNTGTGSIFFRFGERY
;
A
#
# COMPACT_ATOMS: atom_id res chain seq x y z
N MET A 1 -36.82 7.38 60.39
CA MET A 1 -36.04 6.70 59.38
C MET A 1 -37.00 6.14 58.36
N PRO A 2 -37.00 6.54 57.08
CA PRO A 2 -37.86 5.91 56.12
C PRO A 2 -37.37 4.49 55.87
N ALA A 3 -38.24 3.52 56.07
CA ALA A 3 -37.96 2.12 55.84
C ALA A 3 -37.64 1.91 54.34
N ASN A 4 -36.48 1.28 54.06
CA ASN A 4 -36.15 0.81 52.73
C ASN A 4 -37.21 -0.20 52.28
N ILE A 5 -38.16 0.23 51.48
CA ILE A 5 -39.26 -0.63 50.99
C ILE A 5 -38.71 -1.46 49.84
N VAL A 6 -38.52 -2.75 50.04
CA VAL A 6 -38.22 -3.74 48.99
C VAL A 6 -39.50 -4.02 48.23
N VAL A 7 -39.57 -3.57 47.00
CA VAL A 7 -40.71 -3.80 46.11
C VAL A 7 -40.33 -4.80 45.05
N GLN A 8 -41.02 -5.96 45.00
CA GLN A 8 -40.86 -6.88 43.86
C GLN A 8 -41.37 -6.21 42.60
N LEU A 9 -40.67 -6.40 41.49
CA LEU A 9 -40.97 -5.76 40.18
C LEU A 9 -42.44 -5.88 39.75
N GLN A 10 -43.09 -6.98 40.10
CA GLN A 10 -44.52 -7.22 39.81
C GLN A 10 -45.46 -6.18 40.44
N ARG A 11 -45.04 -5.54 41.54
CA ARG A 11 -45.82 -4.52 42.26
C ARG A 11 -45.56 -3.09 41.77
N LEU A 12 -44.71 -2.88 40.80
CA LEU A 12 -44.45 -1.58 40.22
C LEU A 12 -45.61 -1.14 39.32
N SER A 13 -45.87 0.20 39.29
CA SER A 13 -46.86 0.77 38.39
C SER A 13 -46.39 0.71 36.93
N GLY A 14 -47.22 0.24 36.01
CA GLY A 14 -46.91 0.16 34.58
C GLY A 14 -46.77 1.51 33.87
N PHE A 15 -47.34 2.59 34.45
CA PHE A 15 -47.38 3.91 33.85
C PHE A 15 -46.28 4.87 34.35
N LYS A 16 -45.49 4.46 35.35
CA LYS A 16 -44.47 5.28 35.95
C LYS A 16 -43.09 4.95 35.40
N LYS A 17 -42.27 6.00 35.15
CA LYS A 17 -40.85 5.87 34.84
C LYS A 17 -40.01 5.93 36.11
N TYR A 18 -39.06 5.03 36.25
CA TYR A 18 -38.20 4.91 37.42
C TYR A 18 -36.78 5.26 37.06
N LYS A 19 -36.20 6.23 37.79
CA LYS A 19 -34.78 6.57 37.67
C LYS A 19 -33.98 5.59 38.52
N VAL A 20 -33.12 4.81 37.87
CA VAL A 20 -32.25 3.83 38.54
C VAL A 20 -30.99 4.52 39.00
N SER A 21 -30.73 4.54 40.32
CA SER A 21 -29.52 5.19 40.89
C SER A 21 -28.31 4.27 40.86
N ASP A 22 -28.53 3.02 41.19
CA ASP A 22 -27.48 1.99 41.28
C ASP A 22 -28.05 0.62 40.92
N ILE A 23 -27.17 -0.25 40.49
CA ILE A 23 -27.48 -1.63 40.13
C ILE A 23 -26.49 -2.53 40.88
N VAL A 24 -27.03 -3.44 41.71
CA VAL A 24 -26.27 -4.42 42.47
C VAL A 24 -26.57 -5.80 41.90
N PHE A 25 -25.57 -6.49 41.42
CA PHE A 25 -25.66 -7.82 40.85
C PHE A 25 -25.07 -8.82 41.86
N ARG A 26 -25.90 -9.64 42.52
CA ARG A 26 -25.52 -10.48 43.66
C ARG A 26 -25.77 -11.95 43.38
N ASP A 27 -24.71 -12.75 43.60
CA ASP A 27 -24.86 -14.21 43.59
C ASP A 27 -25.52 -14.68 44.89
N LYS A 28 -26.63 -15.40 44.75
CA LYS A 28 -27.43 -15.88 45.90
C LYS A 28 -26.74 -17.03 46.67
N LYS A 29 -25.88 -17.81 45.99
CA LYS A 29 -25.16 -18.94 46.61
C LYS A 29 -23.94 -18.45 47.41
N SER A 30 -23.12 -17.57 46.85
CA SER A 30 -21.89 -17.06 47.47
C SER A 30 -22.12 -15.81 48.29
N GLY A 31 -23.20 -15.09 48.11
CA GLY A 31 -23.48 -13.79 48.70
C GLY A 31 -22.59 -12.67 48.13
N SER A 32 -21.69 -12.99 47.20
CA SER A 32 -20.78 -12.03 46.58
C SER A 32 -21.51 -11.08 45.63
N VAL A 33 -21.05 -9.83 45.57
CA VAL A 33 -21.54 -8.82 44.62
C VAL A 33 -20.60 -8.83 43.41
N ALA A 34 -21.15 -9.03 42.23
CA ALA A 34 -20.42 -8.94 41.00
C ALA A 34 -20.02 -7.47 40.76
N GLY A 35 -18.70 -7.23 40.57
CA GLY A 35 -18.19 -5.90 40.23
C GLY A 35 -18.53 -5.49 38.80
N THR A 36 -18.27 -4.23 38.46
CA THR A 36 -18.46 -3.70 37.11
C THR A 36 -17.60 -4.39 36.03
N ASP A 37 -16.51 -5.04 36.45
CA ASP A 37 -15.58 -5.80 35.59
C ASP A 37 -15.97 -7.29 35.47
N ASP A 38 -17.07 -7.70 36.09
CA ASP A 38 -17.54 -9.09 36.04
C ASP A 38 -18.27 -9.34 34.71
N PRO A 39 -17.94 -10.40 33.96
CA PRO A 39 -18.60 -10.74 32.70
C PRO A 39 -20.13 -10.87 32.81
N PHE A 40 -20.63 -11.27 33.97
CA PHE A 40 -22.09 -11.34 34.20
C PHE A 40 -22.73 -9.96 34.33
N PHE A 41 -21.96 -8.95 34.79
CA PHE A 41 -22.44 -7.58 34.87
C PHE A 41 -22.58 -6.97 33.48
N GLU A 42 -21.70 -7.33 32.54
CA GLU A 42 -21.78 -6.88 31.15
C GLU A 42 -23.02 -7.36 30.42
N MET A 43 -23.59 -8.49 30.82
CA MET A 43 -24.82 -9.02 30.26
C MET A 43 -26.06 -8.19 30.61
N VAL A 44 -25.99 -7.35 31.63
CA VAL A 44 -27.08 -6.46 32.05
C VAL A 44 -27.08 -5.22 31.15
N SER A 45 -28.15 -5.01 30.39
CA SER A 45 -28.29 -3.84 29.49
C SER A 45 -28.60 -2.55 30.23
N LEU A 46 -29.13 -2.66 31.43
CA LEU A 46 -29.48 -1.52 32.29
C LEU A 46 -28.22 -0.79 32.77
N ARG A 47 -28.30 0.53 32.87
CA ARG A 47 -27.20 1.38 33.37
C ARG A 47 -27.67 2.24 34.52
N ALA A 48 -26.80 2.44 35.51
CA ALA A 48 -27.01 3.40 36.58
C ALA A 48 -27.21 4.82 36.05
N GLY A 49 -28.15 5.57 36.57
CA GLY A 49 -28.58 6.87 36.08
C GLY A 49 -29.65 6.84 34.98
N GLY A 50 -29.91 5.71 34.37
CA GLY A 50 -30.95 5.54 33.37
C GLY A 50 -32.38 5.64 33.94
N VAL A 51 -33.35 5.91 33.06
CA VAL A 51 -34.76 5.97 33.39
C VAL A 51 -35.50 4.89 32.61
N TYR A 52 -36.12 3.95 33.32
CA TYR A 52 -36.75 2.76 32.76
C TYR A 52 -38.19 2.62 33.14
N THR A 53 -38.97 2.05 32.26
CA THR A 53 -40.37 1.64 32.55
C THR A 53 -40.40 0.23 33.14
N LYS A 54 -41.50 -0.11 33.78
CA LYS A 54 -41.74 -1.50 34.27
C LYS A 54 -41.51 -2.55 33.16
N ASN A 55 -42.04 -2.28 31.96
CA ASN A 55 -41.94 -3.24 30.85
C ASN A 55 -40.45 -3.45 30.44
N GLN A 56 -39.65 -2.39 30.40
CA GLN A 56 -38.23 -2.52 30.11
C GLN A 56 -37.46 -3.34 31.16
N LEU A 57 -37.81 -3.15 32.45
CA LEU A 57 -37.23 -3.95 33.54
C LEU A 57 -37.69 -5.42 33.48
N MET A 58 -38.95 -5.68 33.08
CA MET A 58 -39.45 -7.05 32.89
C MET A 58 -38.79 -7.73 31.68
N THR A 59 -38.64 -7.03 30.56
CA THR A 59 -37.94 -7.55 29.38
C THR A 59 -36.50 -7.90 29.70
N GLU A 60 -35.83 -7.07 30.50
CA GLU A 60 -34.46 -7.37 30.94
C GLU A 60 -34.39 -8.62 31.81
N LEU A 61 -35.35 -8.76 32.76
CA LEU A 61 -35.43 -9.94 33.59
C LEU A 61 -35.71 -11.22 32.77
N GLU A 62 -36.59 -11.15 31.77
CA GLU A 62 -36.86 -12.23 30.83
C GLU A 62 -35.63 -12.58 30.01
N THR A 63 -34.90 -11.57 29.52
CA THR A 63 -33.65 -11.76 28.76
C THR A 63 -32.58 -12.47 29.60
N LEU A 64 -32.39 -12.04 30.85
CA LEU A 64 -31.46 -12.68 31.78
C LEU A 64 -31.88 -14.10 32.15
N THR A 65 -33.19 -14.36 32.30
CA THR A 65 -33.72 -15.70 32.61
C THR A 65 -33.53 -16.65 31.41
N ASN A 66 -33.72 -16.15 30.20
CA ASN A 66 -33.68 -16.95 28.98
C ASN A 66 -32.24 -17.15 28.42
N CYS A 67 -31.24 -16.44 28.95
CA CYS A 67 -29.88 -16.56 28.46
C CYS A 67 -29.19 -17.91 28.76
N GLY A 68 -29.81 -18.75 29.62
CA GLY A 68 -29.28 -20.07 29.97
C GLY A 68 -28.11 -20.10 30.95
N MET A 69 -27.60 -18.92 31.31
CA MET A 69 -26.45 -18.79 32.23
C MET A 69 -26.83 -18.84 33.71
N PHE A 70 -28.11 -18.62 34.01
CA PHE A 70 -28.64 -18.56 35.35
C PHE A 70 -29.71 -19.59 35.54
N GLU A 71 -29.65 -20.32 36.68
CA GLU A 71 -30.68 -21.24 37.13
C GLU A 71 -31.91 -20.46 37.60
N LYS A 72 -31.69 -19.33 38.27
CA LYS A 72 -32.72 -18.44 38.78
C LYS A 72 -32.22 -17.00 38.82
N VAL A 73 -33.07 -16.06 38.37
CA VAL A 73 -32.85 -14.62 38.46
C VAL A 73 -34.05 -13.97 39.13
N GLU A 74 -33.77 -13.12 40.11
CA GLU A 74 -34.79 -12.33 40.82
C GLU A 74 -34.34 -10.87 40.83
N MET A 75 -35.25 -9.96 40.49
CA MET A 75 -34.95 -8.51 40.48
C MET A 75 -35.80 -7.81 41.53
N GLU A 76 -35.14 -7.05 42.40
CA GLU A 76 -35.76 -6.29 43.46
C GLU A 76 -35.42 -4.81 43.35
N GLY A 77 -36.40 -3.95 43.49
CA GLY A 77 -36.24 -2.50 43.54
C GLY A 77 -36.35 -1.94 44.94
N LYS A 78 -35.40 -1.12 45.38
CA LYS A 78 -35.44 -0.37 46.64
C LYS A 78 -35.59 1.11 46.33
N THR A 79 -36.67 1.71 46.82
CA THR A 79 -36.88 3.16 46.69
C THR A 79 -36.01 3.90 47.69
N LYS A 80 -35.25 4.87 47.23
CA LYS A 80 -34.40 5.75 48.06
C LYS A 80 -35.14 7.03 48.46
N PRO A 81 -34.66 7.72 49.51
CA PRO A 81 -35.28 8.97 49.97
C PRO A 81 -35.35 10.09 48.93
N ASP A 82 -34.45 10.07 47.92
CA ASP A 82 -34.40 11.01 46.81
C ASP A 82 -35.41 10.70 45.67
N GLY A 83 -36.24 9.66 45.84
CA GLY A 83 -37.19 9.23 44.86
C GLY A 83 -36.61 8.37 43.71
N SER A 84 -35.31 8.09 43.72
CA SER A 84 -34.66 7.13 42.82
C SER A 84 -34.83 5.70 43.32
N MET A 85 -34.54 4.74 42.42
CA MET A 85 -34.66 3.32 42.74
C MET A 85 -33.30 2.63 42.62
N GLY A 86 -32.85 1.98 43.68
CA GLY A 86 -31.74 1.03 43.61
C GLY A 86 -32.25 -0.32 43.14
N LEU A 87 -31.66 -0.90 42.12
CA LEU A 87 -31.98 -2.24 41.62
C LEU A 87 -31.00 -3.26 42.20
N THR A 88 -31.52 -4.35 42.73
CA THR A 88 -30.74 -5.52 43.12
C THR A 88 -31.17 -6.71 42.29
N ILE A 89 -30.29 -7.25 41.52
CA ILE A 89 -30.48 -8.45 40.71
C ILE A 89 -29.80 -9.61 41.46
N ASN A 90 -30.60 -10.51 42.02
CA ASN A 90 -30.10 -11.72 42.67
C ASN A 90 -30.14 -12.86 41.68
N PHE A 91 -29.01 -13.50 41.44
CA PHE A 91 -28.89 -14.60 40.50
C PHE A 91 -28.36 -15.87 41.17
N THR A 92 -28.63 -16.99 40.56
CA THR A 92 -27.99 -18.27 40.89
C THR A 92 -27.37 -18.78 39.61
N GLU A 93 -26.03 -18.95 39.62
CA GLU A 93 -25.27 -19.40 38.45
C GLU A 93 -25.65 -20.86 38.11
N SER A 94 -25.83 -21.13 36.80
CA SER A 94 -26.03 -22.49 36.31
C SER A 94 -24.69 -23.25 36.39
N THR A 95 -24.78 -24.49 36.90
CA THR A 95 -23.64 -25.38 37.02
C THR A 95 -23.98 -26.77 36.51
N TRP A 96 -23.06 -27.37 35.77
CA TRP A 96 -23.18 -28.72 35.20
C TRP A 96 -22.13 -29.64 35.79
N GLY A 97 -22.16 -30.92 35.47
CA GLY A 97 -21.19 -31.90 35.90
C GLY A 97 -19.79 -31.65 35.35
N ALA A 98 -18.82 -32.38 35.90
CA ALA A 98 -17.43 -32.29 35.42
C ALA A 98 -17.31 -32.74 33.98
N ALA A 99 -16.57 -31.98 33.16
CA ALA A 99 -16.25 -32.31 31.77
C ALA A 99 -14.73 -32.53 31.61
N GLY A 100 -14.38 -33.55 30.85
CA GLY A 100 -12.97 -33.90 30.55
C GLY A 100 -12.58 -33.78 29.08
N ARG A 101 -13.53 -33.42 28.22
CA ARG A 101 -13.31 -33.28 26.77
C ARG A 101 -13.90 -31.97 26.26
N PHE A 102 -13.18 -31.36 25.32
CA PHE A 102 -13.62 -30.18 24.60
C PHE A 102 -13.67 -30.47 23.11
N ARG A 103 -14.78 -30.19 22.47
CA ARG A 103 -14.96 -30.27 21.03
C ARG A 103 -15.47 -28.93 20.52
N CYS A 104 -14.87 -28.42 19.45
CA CYS A 104 -15.33 -27.23 18.76
C CYS A 104 -15.78 -27.60 17.35
N ILE A 105 -16.96 -27.12 16.95
CA ILE A 105 -17.58 -27.40 15.66
C ILE A 105 -18.08 -26.12 15.01
N ASN A 106 -18.01 -26.08 13.67
CA ASN A 106 -18.62 -25.01 12.89
C ASN A 106 -20.06 -25.39 12.51
N VAL A 107 -21.02 -24.65 13.05
CA VAL A 107 -22.46 -24.84 12.79
C VAL A 107 -22.99 -23.85 11.74
N GLY A 108 -22.14 -23.01 11.18
CA GLY A 108 -22.53 -22.11 10.10
C GLY A 108 -23.04 -22.85 8.88
N MET A 109 -24.03 -22.28 8.19
CA MET A 109 -24.71 -22.87 7.03
C MET A 109 -25.52 -24.15 7.31
N MET A 110 -25.68 -24.53 8.57
CA MET A 110 -26.55 -25.63 8.92
C MET A 110 -27.97 -25.12 9.13
N PRO A 111 -29.00 -25.78 8.58
CA PRO A 111 -30.37 -25.43 8.86
C PRO A 111 -30.65 -25.61 10.36
N GLN A 112 -31.06 -24.55 11.02
CA GLN A 112 -31.55 -24.66 12.40
C GLN A 112 -32.92 -25.32 12.36
N SER A 113 -33.02 -26.54 12.88
CA SER A 113 -34.30 -27.11 13.20
C SER A 113 -34.82 -26.38 14.44
N LYS A 114 -35.82 -25.53 14.29
CA LYS A 114 -36.56 -25.04 15.47
C LYS A 114 -37.14 -26.26 16.15
N PRO A 115 -36.84 -26.53 17.44
CA PRO A 115 -37.50 -27.60 18.15
C PRO A 115 -39.01 -27.30 18.14
N PRO A 116 -39.85 -28.30 17.95
CA PRO A 116 -41.27 -28.11 18.06
C PRO A 116 -41.59 -27.51 19.45
N GLU A 117 -42.50 -26.55 19.51
CA GLU A 117 -42.89 -25.93 20.78
C GLU A 117 -43.46 -26.99 21.71
N MET A 118 -43.04 -26.97 22.98
CA MET A 118 -43.60 -27.85 24.01
C MET A 118 -45.03 -27.41 24.32
N ASP A 119 -46.00 -28.26 24.04
CA ASP A 119 -47.37 -28.04 24.53
C ASP A 119 -47.41 -28.14 26.06
N ALA A 120 -48.11 -27.20 26.70
CA ALA A 120 -48.22 -27.12 28.16
C ALA A 120 -48.86 -28.36 28.78
N ASP A 121 -49.67 -29.11 28.00
CA ASP A 121 -50.46 -30.27 28.45
C ASP A 121 -49.76 -31.63 28.20
N MET A 122 -48.50 -31.66 27.82
CA MET A 122 -47.75 -32.92 27.62
C MET A 122 -47.61 -33.72 28.93
N THR A 123 -47.86 -35.03 28.84
CA THR A 123 -47.59 -35.94 29.93
C THR A 123 -46.08 -36.12 30.18
N GLU A 124 -45.69 -36.58 31.39
CA GLU A 124 -44.27 -36.78 31.72
C GLU A 124 -43.54 -37.77 30.77
N LYS A 125 -44.26 -38.78 30.25
CA LYS A 125 -43.72 -39.72 29.28
C LYS A 125 -43.45 -39.07 27.92
N GLU A 126 -44.37 -38.24 27.47
CA GLU A 126 -44.21 -37.49 26.21
C GLU A 126 -43.10 -36.47 26.31
N LYS A 127 -42.92 -35.84 27.46
CA LYS A 127 -41.76 -34.95 27.72
C LYS A 127 -40.42 -35.69 27.66
N MET A 128 -40.34 -36.89 28.26
CA MET A 128 -39.12 -37.72 28.19
C MET A 128 -38.81 -38.15 26.76
N GLU A 129 -39.81 -38.54 25.96
CA GLU A 129 -39.64 -38.94 24.59
C GLU A 129 -39.21 -37.74 23.71
N TYR A 130 -39.79 -36.58 23.95
CA TYR A 130 -39.42 -35.32 23.33
C TYR A 130 -37.93 -34.97 23.58
N TYR A 131 -37.47 -35.00 24.83
CA TYR A 131 -36.06 -34.75 25.15
C TYR A 131 -35.12 -35.80 24.52
N ARG A 132 -35.53 -37.05 24.44
CA ARG A 132 -34.76 -38.10 23.79
C ARG A 132 -34.64 -37.88 22.28
N LEU A 133 -35.68 -37.44 21.61
CA LEU A 133 -35.69 -37.09 20.21
C LEU A 133 -34.81 -35.86 19.94
N GLN A 134 -34.88 -34.86 20.80
CA GLN A 134 -33.95 -33.70 20.70
C GLN A 134 -32.50 -34.09 20.87
N GLU A 135 -32.18 -34.99 21.79
CA GLU A 135 -30.79 -35.46 21.98
C GLU A 135 -30.28 -36.24 20.77
N VAL A 136 -31.11 -37.07 20.16
CA VAL A 136 -30.74 -37.80 18.94
C VAL A 136 -30.57 -36.87 17.76
N ASP A 137 -31.46 -35.89 17.58
CA ASP A 137 -31.31 -34.87 16.52
C ASP A 137 -30.04 -34.01 16.73
N TYR A 138 -29.77 -33.61 17.95
CA TYR A 138 -28.56 -32.85 18.29
C TYR A 138 -27.29 -33.65 18.01
N LYS A 139 -27.23 -34.93 18.37
CA LYS A 139 -26.10 -35.82 18.05
C LYS A 139 -25.92 -35.97 16.52
N GLY A 140 -27.00 -36.16 15.79
CA GLY A 140 -27.00 -36.25 14.34
C GLY A 140 -26.50 -34.97 13.67
N ARG A 141 -26.82 -33.80 14.24
CA ARG A 141 -26.28 -32.51 13.76
C ARG A 141 -24.79 -32.33 14.07
N MET A 142 -24.36 -32.72 15.27
CA MET A 142 -22.95 -32.68 15.65
C MET A 142 -22.06 -33.54 14.77
N ASP A 143 -22.55 -34.72 14.34
CA ASP A 143 -21.79 -35.63 13.48
C ASP A 143 -21.68 -35.12 12.04
N LYS A 144 -22.64 -34.30 11.60
CA LYS A 144 -22.65 -33.64 10.29
C LYS A 144 -21.90 -32.31 10.26
N ALA A 145 -21.65 -31.74 11.44
CA ALA A 145 -21.00 -30.44 11.55
C ALA A 145 -19.54 -30.47 11.07
N ARG A 146 -19.13 -29.40 10.41
CA ARG A 146 -17.75 -29.25 9.94
C ARG A 146 -16.80 -28.99 11.11
N PRO A 147 -15.54 -29.46 11.01
CA PRO A 147 -14.52 -29.09 11.98
C PRO A 147 -14.27 -27.56 11.93
N CYS A 148 -14.06 -26.94 13.08
CA CYS A 148 -13.70 -25.54 13.17
C CYS A 148 -12.20 -25.30 12.92
N LEU A 149 -11.83 -24.06 12.61
CA LEU A 149 -10.43 -23.64 12.36
C LEU A 149 -9.58 -23.58 13.63
N LEU A 150 -10.18 -23.67 14.82
CA LEU A 150 -9.46 -23.57 16.09
C LEU A 150 -8.32 -24.60 16.18
N PRO A 151 -7.06 -24.18 16.42
CA PRO A 151 -5.92 -25.10 16.38
C PRO A 151 -5.91 -26.07 17.57
N PRO A 152 -5.29 -27.23 17.41
CA PRO A 152 -5.20 -28.24 18.47
C PRO A 152 -4.57 -27.74 19.78
N ALA A 153 -3.63 -26.80 19.68
CA ALA A 153 -2.96 -26.21 20.85
C ALA A 153 -3.95 -25.47 21.77
N VAL A 154 -4.80 -24.62 21.17
CA VAL A 154 -5.84 -23.87 21.91
C VAL A 154 -6.91 -24.81 22.47
N ARG A 155 -7.31 -25.84 21.71
CA ARG A 155 -8.24 -26.87 22.21
C ARG A 155 -7.69 -27.61 23.40
N LYS A 156 -6.39 -27.92 23.40
CA LYS A 156 -5.72 -28.58 24.53
C LYS A 156 -5.70 -27.70 25.79
N GLU A 157 -5.37 -26.42 25.65
CA GLU A 157 -5.37 -25.44 26.74
C GLU A 157 -6.78 -25.31 27.38
N ILE A 158 -7.84 -25.25 26.54
CA ILE A 158 -9.21 -25.21 27.00
C ILE A 158 -9.58 -26.52 27.73
N THR A 159 -9.16 -27.67 27.20
CA THR A 159 -9.39 -28.96 27.84
C THR A 159 -8.71 -29.04 29.22
N GLU A 160 -7.48 -28.58 29.36
CA GLU A 160 -6.77 -28.50 30.63
C GLU A 160 -7.50 -27.57 31.62
N THR A 161 -8.04 -26.46 31.15
CA THR A 161 -8.86 -25.54 31.94
C THR A 161 -10.16 -26.22 32.41
N LEU A 162 -10.81 -27.00 31.57
CA LEU A 162 -12.01 -27.76 31.95
C LEU A 162 -11.73 -28.85 32.99
N VAL A 163 -10.64 -29.60 32.81
CA VAL A 163 -10.23 -30.68 33.71
C VAL A 163 -9.82 -30.15 35.07
N SER A 164 -9.20 -28.97 35.13
CA SER A 164 -8.78 -28.36 36.42
C SER A 164 -9.96 -27.90 37.27
N ASN A 165 -11.16 -27.74 36.67
CA ASN A 165 -12.34 -27.33 37.41
C ASN A 165 -13.24 -28.55 37.74
N ARG A 166 -13.73 -28.61 38.97
CA ARG A 166 -14.60 -29.72 39.45
C ARG A 166 -15.90 -29.81 38.71
N ASN A 167 -16.51 -28.67 38.35
CA ASN A 167 -17.76 -28.57 37.65
C ASN A 167 -17.68 -27.52 36.56
N VAL A 168 -18.42 -27.68 35.48
CA VAL A 168 -18.58 -26.67 34.46
C VAL A 168 -19.60 -25.64 34.98
N SER A 169 -19.17 -24.40 35.07
CA SER A 169 -20.02 -23.28 35.48
C SER A 169 -20.24 -22.33 34.30
N ALA A 170 -21.29 -21.53 34.37
CA ALA A 170 -21.60 -20.52 33.35
C ALA A 170 -20.43 -19.53 33.18
N ARG A 171 -19.74 -19.14 34.26
CA ARG A 171 -18.53 -18.29 34.20
C ARG A 171 -17.36 -18.95 33.46
N LEU A 172 -17.18 -20.25 33.66
CA LEU A 172 -16.17 -21.02 32.97
C LEU A 172 -16.46 -21.07 31.45
N LEU A 173 -17.72 -21.30 31.09
CA LEU A 173 -18.15 -21.27 29.68
C LEU A 173 -17.94 -19.88 29.05
N GLN A 174 -18.27 -18.81 29.80
CA GLN A 174 -18.03 -17.45 29.34
C GLN A 174 -16.51 -17.21 29.10
N LYS A 175 -15.66 -17.61 30.04
CA LYS A 175 -14.21 -17.51 29.87
C LYS A 175 -13.71 -18.27 28.62
N ILE A 176 -14.22 -19.48 28.41
CA ILE A 176 -13.89 -20.28 27.22
C ILE A 176 -14.40 -19.60 25.97
N ARG A 177 -15.61 -19.06 25.97
CA ARG A 177 -16.16 -18.27 24.86
C ARG A 177 -15.24 -17.11 24.49
N ASP A 178 -14.83 -16.32 25.48
CA ASP A 178 -13.99 -15.15 25.27
C ASP A 178 -12.60 -15.55 24.75
N GLN A 179 -12.04 -16.65 25.23
CA GLN A 179 -10.77 -17.19 24.77
C GLN A 179 -10.85 -17.66 23.30
N VAL A 180 -11.90 -18.40 22.94
CA VAL A 180 -12.14 -18.87 21.57
C VAL A 180 -12.37 -17.68 20.64
N GLN A 181 -13.23 -16.75 21.03
CA GLN A 181 -13.56 -15.59 20.21
C GLN A 181 -12.38 -14.67 20.01
N LYS A 182 -11.57 -14.47 21.06
CA LYS A 182 -10.33 -13.71 20.98
C LYS A 182 -9.36 -14.33 19.98
N TRP A 183 -9.16 -15.63 20.00
CA TRP A 183 -8.31 -16.29 19.03
C TRP A 183 -8.77 -16.04 17.59
N TYR A 184 -10.06 -16.19 17.29
CA TYR A 184 -10.60 -15.93 15.96
C TYR A 184 -10.37 -14.48 15.52
N HIS A 185 -10.57 -13.53 16.41
CA HIS A 185 -10.36 -12.11 16.12
C HIS A 185 -8.86 -11.77 15.91
N ASP A 186 -7.99 -12.34 16.72
CA ASP A 186 -6.54 -12.14 16.62
C ASP A 186 -6.00 -12.70 15.29
N GLU A 187 -6.56 -13.81 14.80
CA GLU A 187 -6.23 -14.41 13.49
C GLU A 187 -6.97 -13.75 12.31
N GLY A 188 -7.74 -12.69 12.55
CA GLY A 188 -8.42 -11.92 11.51
C GLY A 188 -9.79 -12.42 11.08
N TYR A 189 -10.36 -13.42 11.75
CA TYR A 189 -11.72 -13.91 11.49
C TYR A 189 -12.77 -13.08 12.24
N ALA A 190 -12.91 -11.82 11.84
CA ALA A 190 -13.74 -10.85 12.57
C ALA A 190 -15.24 -11.18 12.61
N CYS A 191 -15.73 -12.04 11.72
CA CYS A 191 -17.12 -12.46 11.66
C CYS A 191 -17.40 -13.75 12.45
N ALA A 192 -16.36 -14.35 13.03
CA ALA A 192 -16.51 -15.56 13.82
C ALA A 192 -17.16 -15.27 15.17
N GLN A 193 -18.14 -16.07 15.55
CA GLN A 193 -18.87 -15.93 16.81
C GLN A 193 -19.12 -17.30 17.44
N VAL A 194 -18.96 -17.38 18.75
CA VAL A 194 -19.43 -18.53 19.54
C VAL A 194 -20.93 -18.36 19.79
N VAL A 195 -21.70 -19.27 19.24
CA VAL A 195 -23.17 -19.19 19.27
C VAL A 195 -23.73 -19.89 20.50
N ASN A 196 -23.20 -21.07 20.83
CA ASN A 196 -23.76 -21.91 21.88
C ASN A 196 -22.73 -22.87 22.47
N PHE A 197 -23.03 -23.41 23.64
CA PHE A 197 -22.35 -24.57 24.22
C PHE A 197 -23.35 -25.68 24.41
N GLY A 198 -23.09 -26.79 23.80
CA GLY A 198 -23.94 -27.96 23.86
C GLY A 198 -23.35 -29.12 24.67
N ASN A 199 -24.13 -30.15 24.84
CA ASN A 199 -23.74 -31.42 25.45
C ASN A 199 -23.24 -31.28 26.91
N LEU A 200 -23.70 -30.24 27.63
CA LEU A 200 -23.21 -29.87 28.98
C LEU A 200 -23.52 -30.92 30.05
N ASN A 201 -24.49 -31.80 29.83
CA ASN A 201 -24.89 -32.88 30.75
C ASN A 201 -24.02 -34.14 30.60
N THR A 202 -23.05 -34.12 29.71
CA THR A 202 -22.13 -35.22 29.47
C THR A 202 -20.70 -34.82 29.86
N LYS A 203 -19.76 -35.74 29.74
CA LYS A 203 -18.33 -35.46 30.03
C LYS A 203 -17.62 -34.66 28.89
N GLU A 204 -18.34 -34.26 27.85
CA GLU A 204 -17.79 -33.53 26.71
C GLU A 204 -18.57 -32.20 26.51
N VAL A 205 -17.83 -31.10 26.53
CA VAL A 205 -18.38 -29.78 26.20
C VAL A 205 -18.16 -29.51 24.70
N VAL A 206 -19.24 -29.22 23.99
CA VAL A 206 -19.24 -28.88 22.57
C VAL A 206 -19.42 -27.36 22.42
N CYS A 207 -18.44 -26.70 21.88
CA CYS A 207 -18.50 -25.29 21.52
C CYS A 207 -18.98 -25.17 20.06
N GLU A 208 -20.10 -24.49 19.86
CA GLU A 208 -20.68 -24.23 18.55
C GLU A 208 -20.25 -22.84 18.08
N VAL A 209 -19.55 -22.79 16.98
CA VAL A 209 -19.02 -21.57 16.38
C VAL A 209 -19.61 -21.37 15.00
N VAL A 210 -19.93 -20.12 14.66
CA VAL A 210 -20.20 -19.68 13.30
C VAL A 210 -18.99 -18.91 12.83
N GLU A 211 -18.28 -19.42 11.84
CA GLU A 211 -16.97 -18.85 11.42
C GLU A 211 -17.11 -17.75 10.37
N GLY A 212 -18.29 -17.54 9.82
CA GLY A 212 -18.52 -16.53 8.78
C GLY A 212 -18.18 -17.06 7.38
N ASP A 213 -18.88 -18.09 6.96
CA ASP A 213 -18.76 -18.66 5.62
C ASP A 213 -19.26 -17.70 4.56
N ILE A 214 -18.46 -17.44 3.53
CA ILE A 214 -18.84 -16.57 2.42
C ILE A 214 -19.83 -17.30 1.54
N THR A 215 -21.06 -16.81 1.46
CA THR A 215 -22.11 -17.35 0.61
C THR A 215 -22.12 -16.70 -0.75
N GLN A 216 -21.88 -15.40 -0.79
CA GLN A 216 -21.93 -14.61 -2.01
C GLN A 216 -20.91 -13.47 -1.99
N LEU A 217 -20.37 -13.17 -3.16
CA LEU A 217 -19.58 -11.98 -3.42
C LEU A 217 -20.40 -11.02 -4.26
N ALA A 218 -20.79 -9.88 -3.68
CA ALA A 218 -21.59 -8.84 -4.35
C ALA A 218 -20.71 -7.64 -4.71
N ILE A 219 -20.55 -7.36 -5.99
CA ILE A 219 -19.81 -6.20 -6.49
C ILE A 219 -20.83 -5.18 -6.96
N GLN A 220 -20.77 -3.97 -6.41
CA GLN A 220 -21.69 -2.87 -6.69
C GLN A 220 -20.92 -1.60 -7.04
N PHE A 221 -21.33 -0.93 -8.10
CA PHE A 221 -20.83 0.39 -8.44
C PHE A 221 -21.76 1.46 -7.86
N GLN A 222 -21.17 2.54 -7.36
CA GLN A 222 -21.92 3.64 -6.75
C GLN A 222 -21.56 4.97 -7.42
N ASP A 223 -22.55 5.84 -7.52
CA ASP A 223 -22.38 7.23 -7.93
C ASP A 223 -21.85 8.12 -6.78
N LYS A 224 -21.74 9.43 -7.04
CA LYS A 224 -21.29 10.40 -6.02
C LYS A 224 -22.26 10.51 -4.82
N LEU A 225 -23.51 10.13 -5.00
CA LEU A 225 -24.57 10.19 -3.99
C LEU A 225 -24.72 8.86 -3.23
N GLY A 226 -24.01 7.80 -3.63
CA GLY A 226 -24.10 6.48 -3.02
C GLY A 226 -25.17 5.57 -3.63
N ASN A 227 -25.85 5.99 -4.69
CA ASN A 227 -26.81 5.14 -5.40
C ASN A 227 -26.09 4.06 -6.20
N ILE A 228 -26.72 2.89 -6.30
CA ILE A 228 -26.19 1.80 -7.13
C ILE A 228 -26.42 2.16 -8.58
N VAL A 229 -25.36 2.13 -9.37
CA VAL A 229 -25.34 2.44 -10.81
C VAL A 229 -24.66 1.33 -11.59
N GLU A 230 -24.87 1.33 -12.89
CA GLU A 230 -24.11 0.48 -13.80
C GLU A 230 -22.69 1.05 -13.96
N GLY A 231 -21.66 0.27 -13.62
CA GLY A 231 -20.26 0.71 -13.73
C GLY A 231 -19.74 0.56 -15.16
N ASN A 232 -18.78 1.40 -15.52
CA ASN A 232 -18.05 1.29 -16.79
C ASN A 232 -17.03 0.13 -16.75
N THR A 233 -16.44 -0.13 -15.60
CA THR A 233 -15.42 -1.20 -15.43
C THR A 233 -16.04 -2.58 -15.55
N GLN A 234 -15.46 -3.42 -16.40
CA GLN A 234 -15.93 -4.79 -16.57
C GLN A 234 -15.65 -5.63 -15.32
N LEU A 235 -16.61 -6.43 -14.89
CA LEU A 235 -16.51 -7.28 -13.70
C LEU A 235 -15.29 -8.24 -13.70
N PRO A 236 -14.86 -8.84 -14.82
CA PRO A 236 -13.64 -9.64 -14.86
C PRO A 236 -12.38 -8.89 -14.39
N VAL A 237 -12.29 -7.58 -14.69
CA VAL A 237 -11.16 -6.73 -14.25
C VAL A 237 -11.14 -6.62 -12.73
N VAL A 238 -12.30 -6.42 -12.11
CA VAL A 238 -12.43 -6.36 -10.66
C VAL A 238 -12.17 -7.72 -10.03
N ARG A 239 -12.79 -8.78 -10.54
CA ARG A 239 -12.65 -10.15 -10.01
C ARG A 239 -11.23 -10.67 -10.04
N ARG A 240 -10.45 -10.29 -11.05
CA ARG A 240 -9.03 -10.65 -11.16
C ARG A 240 -8.21 -10.21 -9.97
N GLU A 241 -8.51 -9.05 -9.41
CA GLU A 241 -7.75 -8.44 -8.30
C GLU A 241 -8.18 -8.96 -6.92
N LEU A 242 -9.28 -9.72 -6.87
CA LEU A 242 -9.78 -10.26 -5.61
C LEU A 242 -9.01 -11.52 -5.20
N PRO A 243 -8.55 -11.63 -3.94
CA PRO A 243 -7.93 -12.83 -3.43
C PRO A 243 -8.87 -14.05 -3.52
N SER A 244 -8.32 -15.21 -3.79
CA SER A 244 -9.08 -16.48 -3.84
C SER A 244 -9.80 -16.80 -2.51
N GLN A 245 -9.28 -16.29 -1.40
CA GLN A 245 -9.84 -16.43 -0.06
C GLN A 245 -11.20 -15.72 0.12
N LEU A 246 -11.54 -14.73 -0.74
CA LEU A 246 -12.84 -14.05 -0.73
C LEU A 246 -13.90 -14.73 -1.61
N GLN A 247 -13.58 -15.85 -2.24
CA GLN A 247 -14.54 -16.60 -3.04
C GLN A 247 -15.57 -17.31 -2.15
N PRO A 248 -16.82 -17.49 -2.64
CA PRO A 248 -17.83 -18.28 -1.95
C PRO A 248 -17.31 -19.67 -1.57
N GLY A 249 -17.67 -20.13 -0.36
CA GLY A 249 -17.20 -21.40 0.20
C GLY A 249 -15.98 -21.28 1.12
N ASN A 250 -15.32 -20.13 1.18
CA ASN A 250 -14.26 -19.85 2.15
C ASN A 250 -14.80 -19.10 3.37
N ILE A 251 -14.00 -19.05 4.43
CA ILE A 251 -14.33 -18.29 5.63
C ILE A 251 -13.75 -16.87 5.49
N PHE A 252 -14.55 -15.87 5.84
CA PHE A 252 -14.15 -14.48 5.72
C PHE A 252 -12.99 -14.14 6.65
N ASN A 253 -11.90 -13.61 6.09
CA ASN A 253 -10.76 -13.09 6.84
C ASN A 253 -10.53 -11.62 6.47
N ILE A 254 -10.31 -10.77 7.49
CA ILE A 254 -10.13 -9.34 7.31
C ILE A 254 -8.86 -8.99 6.52
N GLU A 255 -7.80 -9.83 6.62
CA GLU A 255 -6.58 -9.62 5.84
C GLU A 255 -6.79 -9.86 4.34
N ALA A 256 -7.64 -10.83 3.98
CA ALA A 256 -8.07 -11.01 2.60
C ALA A 256 -8.88 -9.80 2.10
N GLY A 257 -9.73 -9.23 2.94
CA GLY A 257 -10.44 -7.97 2.63
C GLY A 257 -9.48 -6.79 2.42
N LYS A 258 -8.52 -6.62 3.29
CA LYS A 258 -7.46 -5.59 3.15
C LYS A 258 -6.60 -5.81 1.89
N GLN A 259 -6.33 -7.07 1.55
CA GLN A 259 -5.59 -7.41 0.33
C GLN A 259 -6.40 -7.04 -0.92
N ALA A 260 -7.71 -7.32 -0.92
CA ALA A 260 -8.60 -6.90 -2.00
C ALA A 260 -8.62 -5.38 -2.17
N LEU A 261 -8.71 -4.63 -1.05
CA LEU A 261 -8.62 -3.17 -1.06
C LEU A 261 -7.31 -2.67 -1.68
N ARG A 262 -6.17 -3.23 -1.28
CA ARG A 262 -4.86 -2.87 -1.84
C ARG A 262 -4.75 -3.15 -3.33
N ASN A 263 -5.22 -4.32 -3.75
CA ASN A 263 -5.18 -4.72 -5.15
C ASN A 263 -6.08 -3.83 -6.02
N LEU A 264 -7.32 -3.59 -5.59
CA LEU A 264 -8.26 -2.74 -6.31
C LEU A 264 -7.80 -1.27 -6.37
N ASN A 265 -7.21 -0.78 -5.27
CA ASN A 265 -6.66 0.57 -5.22
C ASN A 265 -5.45 0.74 -6.17
N SER A 266 -4.68 -0.32 -6.39
CA SER A 266 -3.54 -0.31 -7.32
C SER A 266 -3.95 -0.14 -8.78
N LEU A 267 -5.20 -0.41 -9.13
CA LEU A 267 -5.75 -0.15 -10.48
C LEU A 267 -5.90 1.35 -10.78
N ALA A 268 -5.96 2.19 -9.75
CA ALA A 268 -6.22 3.64 -9.85
C ALA A 268 -7.48 4.00 -10.65
N LEU A 269 -8.50 3.13 -10.63
CA LEU A 269 -9.78 3.33 -11.32
C LEU A 269 -10.89 3.86 -10.42
N PHE A 270 -10.70 3.76 -9.10
CA PHE A 270 -11.74 4.03 -8.13
C PHE A 270 -11.34 5.14 -7.17
N SER A 271 -12.27 6.04 -6.86
CA SER A 271 -12.11 7.11 -5.88
C SER A 271 -12.41 6.63 -4.46
N ASN A 272 -13.27 5.64 -4.32
CA ASN A 272 -13.58 4.98 -3.05
C ASN A 272 -13.81 3.49 -3.29
N ILE A 273 -13.30 2.68 -2.35
CA ILE A 273 -13.44 1.22 -2.36
C ILE A 273 -13.80 0.81 -0.94
N GLU A 274 -14.90 0.07 -0.81
CA GLU A 274 -15.32 -0.50 0.46
C GLU A 274 -15.50 -2.00 0.32
N VAL A 275 -14.99 -2.75 1.30
CA VAL A 275 -15.16 -4.20 1.39
C VAL A 275 -15.83 -4.49 2.73
N ASN A 276 -17.12 -4.77 2.71
CA ASN A 276 -17.93 -4.90 3.89
C ASN A 276 -18.55 -6.31 3.96
N PRO A 277 -18.28 -7.08 5.02
CA PRO A 277 -19.01 -8.30 5.29
C PRO A 277 -20.42 -7.96 5.83
N ARG A 278 -21.44 -8.59 5.28
CA ARG A 278 -22.83 -8.48 5.74
C ARG A 278 -23.42 -9.87 5.99
N PRO A 279 -24.19 -10.05 7.07
CA PRO A 279 -24.89 -11.31 7.28
C PRO A 279 -25.81 -11.65 6.10
N ASP A 280 -25.86 -12.91 5.74
CA ASP A 280 -26.80 -13.43 4.74
C ASP A 280 -28.12 -13.80 5.39
N GLU A 281 -29.18 -13.08 5.05
CA GLU A 281 -30.53 -13.34 5.59
C GLU A 281 -31.12 -14.71 5.18
N LYS A 282 -30.59 -15.30 4.09
CA LYS A 282 -31.08 -16.59 3.57
C LYS A 282 -30.36 -17.80 4.16
N SER A 283 -29.17 -17.57 4.72
CA SER A 283 -28.29 -18.64 5.23
C SER A 283 -27.77 -18.25 6.59
N GLU A 284 -28.25 -18.88 7.65
CA GLU A 284 -27.78 -18.61 9.01
C GLU A 284 -26.27 -18.84 9.16
N GLY A 285 -25.57 -17.84 9.64
CA GLY A 285 -24.12 -17.86 9.76
C GLY A 285 -23.35 -17.64 8.46
N GLY A 286 -24.05 -17.42 7.35
CA GLY A 286 -23.46 -17.04 6.08
C GLY A 286 -23.15 -15.54 6.01
N ILE A 287 -22.16 -15.19 5.21
CA ILE A 287 -21.72 -13.82 5.00
C ILE A 287 -21.71 -13.48 3.51
N ILE A 288 -22.31 -12.36 3.18
CA ILE A 288 -22.20 -11.74 1.87
C ILE A 288 -21.08 -10.70 1.95
N VAL A 289 -20.04 -10.86 1.12
CA VAL A 289 -18.99 -9.84 1.00
C VAL A 289 -19.45 -8.82 -0.04
N GLU A 290 -19.79 -7.62 0.41
CA GLU A 290 -20.14 -6.50 -0.48
C GLU A 290 -18.91 -5.67 -0.80
N ILE A 291 -18.60 -5.54 -2.08
CA ILE A 291 -17.56 -4.66 -2.58
C ILE A 291 -18.25 -3.49 -3.28
N LYS A 292 -18.15 -2.31 -2.68
CA LYS A 292 -18.69 -1.07 -3.22
C LYS A 292 -17.58 -0.27 -3.86
N LEU A 293 -17.75 0.08 -5.12
CA LEU A 293 -16.77 0.74 -5.94
C LEU A 293 -17.34 2.05 -6.47
N LYS A 294 -16.59 3.13 -6.27
CA LYS A 294 -16.91 4.43 -6.85
C LYS A 294 -15.85 4.76 -7.90
N GLU A 295 -16.25 4.78 -9.16
CA GLU A 295 -15.33 5.01 -10.27
C GLU A 295 -14.84 6.46 -10.32
N LEU A 296 -13.58 6.62 -10.73
CA LEU A 296 -13.01 7.91 -11.08
C LEU A 296 -13.56 8.38 -12.41
N GLU A 297 -13.56 9.69 -12.63
CA GLU A 297 -13.88 10.27 -13.93
C GLU A 297 -12.98 9.66 -15.03
N PRO A 298 -13.55 9.22 -16.15
CA PRO A 298 -12.77 8.54 -17.20
C PRO A 298 -11.77 9.48 -17.91
N LYS A 299 -12.02 10.78 -17.86
CA LYS A 299 -11.15 11.80 -18.44
C LYS A 299 -10.65 12.74 -17.37
N SER A 300 -9.36 12.99 -17.38
CA SER A 300 -8.72 13.95 -16.47
C SER A 300 -7.67 14.76 -17.20
N ALA A 301 -7.51 15.99 -16.78
CA ALA A 301 -6.42 16.86 -17.20
C ALA A 301 -5.70 17.36 -15.95
N GLU A 302 -4.39 17.26 -15.95
CA GLU A 302 -3.56 17.71 -14.85
C GLU A 302 -2.51 18.69 -15.32
N VAL A 303 -2.25 19.69 -14.54
CA VAL A 303 -1.15 20.62 -14.75
C VAL A 303 -0.24 20.51 -13.54
N SER A 304 0.96 19.98 -13.72
CA SER A 304 2.00 19.95 -12.70
C SER A 304 3.02 21.04 -12.99
N THR A 305 3.47 21.74 -11.96
CA THR A 305 4.49 22.75 -12.06
C THR A 305 5.72 22.31 -11.28
N GLU A 306 6.89 22.42 -11.89
CA GLU A 306 8.17 22.15 -11.28
C GLU A 306 9.00 23.43 -11.28
N TRP A 307 9.64 23.70 -10.16
CA TRP A 307 10.49 24.88 -10.01
C TRP A 307 11.92 24.42 -9.80
N SER A 308 12.83 24.88 -10.61
CA SER A 308 14.25 24.64 -10.43
C SER A 308 15.01 25.95 -10.32
N ILE A 309 16.04 25.95 -9.48
CA ILE A 309 16.98 27.05 -9.37
C ILE A 309 18.32 26.50 -9.86
N VAL A 310 18.75 26.93 -11.03
CA VAL A 310 20.06 26.57 -11.60
C VAL A 310 21.04 27.61 -11.13
N PRO A 311 22.21 27.24 -10.55
CA PRO A 311 23.25 28.20 -10.18
C PRO A 311 23.71 28.98 -11.42
N GLY A 312 23.66 30.30 -11.30
CA GLY A 312 24.22 31.17 -12.34
C GLY A 312 25.77 31.10 -12.40
N ARG A 313 26.37 31.78 -13.35
CA ARG A 313 27.85 31.91 -13.45
C ARG A 313 28.42 32.34 -12.10
N GLY A 314 29.41 31.60 -11.59
CA GLY A 314 30.04 31.85 -10.29
C GLY A 314 29.31 31.26 -9.08
N GLY A 315 28.35 30.31 -9.27
CA GLY A 315 27.74 29.56 -8.18
C GLY A 315 26.72 30.34 -7.32
N ARG A 316 26.37 31.56 -7.70
CA ARG A 316 25.39 32.39 -6.99
C ARG A 316 24.02 32.26 -7.65
N PRO A 317 22.92 32.06 -6.89
CA PRO A 317 21.57 32.10 -7.44
C PRO A 317 21.27 33.51 -7.94
N THR A 318 20.88 33.63 -9.21
CA THR A 318 20.41 34.87 -9.83
C THR A 318 18.95 34.74 -10.23
N LEU A 319 18.25 35.83 -10.45
CA LEU A 319 16.86 35.81 -10.92
C LEU A 319 16.72 35.06 -12.25
N ALA A 320 17.74 35.07 -13.09
CA ALA A 320 17.82 34.33 -14.35
C ALA A 320 18.04 32.82 -14.15
N SER A 321 18.40 32.38 -12.94
CA SER A 321 18.58 30.97 -12.60
C SER A 321 17.28 30.30 -12.14
N PHE A 322 16.21 31.05 -12.00
CA PHE A 322 14.89 30.55 -11.64
C PHE A 322 14.14 30.06 -12.91
N GLN A 323 13.92 28.76 -13.00
CA GLN A 323 13.27 28.12 -14.14
C GLN A 323 11.98 27.44 -13.70
N PRO A 324 10.81 28.07 -13.97
CA PRO A 324 9.55 27.42 -13.77
C PRO A 324 9.26 26.50 -14.96
N GLY A 325 9.17 25.23 -14.70
CA GLY A 325 8.79 24.21 -15.66
C GLY A 325 7.49 23.51 -15.28
N GLY A 326 7.05 22.59 -16.09
CA GLY A 326 5.91 21.76 -15.75
C GLY A 326 5.43 20.89 -16.89
N THR A 327 4.40 20.10 -16.57
CA THR A 327 3.76 19.18 -17.48
C THR A 327 2.29 19.44 -17.49
N VAL A 328 1.71 19.55 -18.68
CA VAL A 328 0.27 19.49 -18.93
C VAL A 328 -0.03 18.11 -19.47
N SER A 329 -0.84 17.34 -18.76
CA SER A 329 -1.21 16.00 -19.17
C SER A 329 -2.73 15.86 -19.31
N PHE A 330 -3.13 15.06 -20.26
CA PHE A 330 -4.50 14.63 -20.49
C PHE A 330 -4.53 13.12 -20.47
N GLU A 331 -5.41 12.54 -19.68
CA GLU A 331 -5.59 11.11 -19.57
C GLU A 331 -7.06 10.72 -19.87
N HIS A 332 -7.23 9.73 -20.71
CA HIS A 332 -8.48 8.99 -20.85
C HIS A 332 -8.25 7.56 -20.36
N ARG A 333 -8.75 7.28 -19.17
CA ARG A 333 -8.56 6.00 -18.49
C ARG A 333 -9.75 5.06 -18.68
N ASN A 334 -9.51 3.79 -18.44
CA ASN A 334 -10.53 2.74 -18.41
C ASN A 334 -11.36 2.64 -19.69
N ILE A 335 -10.69 2.71 -20.84
CA ILE A 335 -11.35 2.61 -22.15
C ILE A 335 -12.03 1.25 -22.27
N ASN A 336 -13.32 1.26 -22.60
CA ASN A 336 -14.19 0.09 -22.70
C ASN A 336 -14.27 -0.74 -21.39
N GLY A 337 -13.96 -0.14 -20.23
CA GLY A 337 -14.00 -0.83 -18.95
C GLY A 337 -12.89 -1.87 -18.73
N LEU A 338 -11.86 -1.89 -19.57
CA LEU A 338 -10.77 -2.88 -19.56
C LEU A 338 -9.46 -2.33 -18.97
N ASN A 339 -9.52 -1.24 -18.20
CA ASN A 339 -8.34 -0.58 -17.61
C ASN A 339 -7.30 -0.13 -18.65
N ARG A 340 -7.68 0.03 -19.89
CA ARG A 340 -6.83 0.59 -20.95
C ARG A 340 -6.84 2.11 -20.83
N SER A 341 -5.70 2.75 -21.11
CA SER A 341 -5.60 4.20 -21.02
C SER A 341 -4.82 4.81 -22.17
N ILE A 342 -5.16 6.05 -22.50
CA ILE A 342 -4.39 6.91 -23.39
C ILE A 342 -3.99 8.14 -22.59
N LEU A 343 -2.69 8.42 -22.57
CA LEU A 343 -2.09 9.54 -21.89
C LEU A 343 -1.38 10.43 -22.92
N GLY A 344 -1.78 11.69 -23.01
CA GLY A 344 -1.08 12.73 -23.74
C GLY A 344 -0.42 13.69 -22.77
N SER A 345 0.85 14.04 -22.99
CA SER A 345 1.55 15.01 -22.15
C SER A 345 2.42 15.95 -22.96
N ILE A 346 2.51 17.19 -22.47
CA ILE A 346 3.42 18.23 -22.96
C ILE A 346 4.23 18.70 -21.75
N THR A 347 5.52 18.61 -21.84
CA THR A 347 6.44 18.96 -20.75
C THR A 347 7.45 19.99 -21.21
N THR A 348 7.76 20.97 -20.39
CA THR A 348 8.89 21.89 -20.56
C THR A 348 9.55 22.16 -19.21
N SER A 349 10.86 22.28 -19.18
CA SER A 349 11.60 22.65 -17.97
C SER A 349 11.60 24.16 -17.73
N ASN A 350 11.24 24.97 -18.74
CA ASN A 350 11.21 26.43 -18.64
C ASN A 350 10.03 27.02 -19.41
N PHE A 351 9.03 27.52 -18.68
CA PHE A 351 7.88 28.20 -19.29
C PHE A 351 8.21 29.53 -20.01
N PHE A 352 9.33 30.15 -19.66
CA PHE A 352 9.74 31.39 -20.31
C PHE A 352 10.42 31.15 -21.66
N LEU A 353 11.03 29.98 -21.84
CA LEU A 353 11.69 29.56 -23.07
C LEU A 353 11.29 28.12 -23.42
N PRO A 354 10.02 27.85 -23.72
CA PRO A 354 9.54 26.49 -23.94
C PRO A 354 10.14 25.84 -25.19
N GLN A 355 10.64 26.62 -26.13
CA GLN A 355 11.30 26.12 -27.34
C GLN A 355 12.60 25.37 -27.07
N ASP A 356 13.17 25.54 -25.87
CA ASP A 356 14.49 24.95 -25.56
C ASP A 356 14.37 23.46 -25.23
N ASP A 357 13.26 23.00 -24.66
CA ASP A 357 13.10 21.60 -24.26
C ASP A 357 11.67 21.07 -24.29
N LEU A 358 10.86 21.59 -25.21
CA LEU A 358 9.48 21.15 -25.35
C LEU A 358 9.42 19.65 -25.70
N ALA A 359 8.74 18.88 -24.89
CA ALA A 359 8.54 17.45 -25.07
C ALA A 359 7.05 17.12 -25.24
N PHE A 360 6.73 16.30 -26.21
CA PHE A 360 5.40 15.73 -26.45
C PHE A 360 5.48 14.23 -26.26
N LYS A 361 4.49 13.66 -25.59
CA LYS A 361 4.35 12.22 -25.47
C LYS A 361 2.89 11.83 -25.57
N LEU A 362 2.61 10.86 -26.41
CA LEU A 362 1.32 10.16 -26.46
C LEU A 362 1.58 8.70 -26.15
N GLU A 363 0.94 8.18 -25.12
CA GLU A 363 1.12 6.81 -24.64
C GLU A 363 -0.21 6.07 -24.57
N TYR A 364 -0.24 4.86 -25.11
CA TYR A 364 -1.32 3.91 -24.97
C TYR A 364 -0.88 2.75 -24.07
N VAL A 365 -1.68 2.45 -23.05
CA VAL A 365 -1.42 1.38 -22.09
C VAL A 365 -2.49 0.29 -22.21
N HIS A 366 -2.05 -0.94 -22.39
CA HIS A 366 -2.88 -2.14 -22.42
C HIS A 366 -2.41 -3.12 -21.36
N PRO A 367 -3.05 -3.17 -20.17
CA PRO A 367 -2.53 -3.91 -19.01
C PRO A 367 -2.72 -5.44 -19.11
N TYR A 368 -3.64 -5.92 -19.95
CA TYR A 368 -3.98 -7.34 -20.02
C TYR A 368 -3.69 -7.89 -21.42
N LEU A 369 -2.41 -7.98 -21.77
CA LEU A 369 -1.98 -8.42 -23.11
C LEU A 369 -2.47 -9.83 -23.45
N ASP A 370 -2.47 -10.74 -22.46
CA ASP A 370 -2.89 -12.14 -22.61
C ASP A 370 -4.39 -12.35 -22.35
N GLY A 371 -5.13 -11.28 -22.07
CA GLY A 371 -6.53 -11.32 -21.67
C GLY A 371 -6.76 -11.11 -20.18
N VAL A 372 -7.96 -10.64 -19.84
CA VAL A 372 -8.31 -10.27 -18.45
C VAL A 372 -8.36 -11.48 -17.52
N THR A 373 -8.68 -12.65 -18.04
CA THR A 373 -8.80 -13.90 -17.26
C THR A 373 -7.48 -14.65 -17.07
N ASP A 374 -6.43 -14.28 -17.81
CA ASP A 374 -5.12 -14.90 -17.66
C ASP A 374 -4.41 -14.40 -16.39
N SER A 375 -3.74 -15.28 -15.69
CA SER A 375 -2.97 -14.97 -14.47
C SER A 375 -1.70 -14.18 -14.75
N ARG A 376 -1.21 -14.14 -15.99
CA ARG A 376 -0.01 -13.41 -16.36
C ARG A 376 -0.25 -11.90 -16.33
N ASN A 377 0.67 -11.17 -15.73
CA ASN A 377 0.64 -9.72 -15.63
C ASN A 377 1.57 -9.08 -16.68
N ARG A 378 1.17 -9.14 -17.95
CA ARG A 378 1.89 -8.47 -19.04
C ARG A 378 1.15 -7.23 -19.49
N THR A 379 1.83 -6.09 -19.37
CA THR A 379 1.31 -4.79 -19.81
C THR A 379 2.05 -4.33 -21.04
N LEU A 380 1.33 -4.08 -22.14
CA LEU A 380 1.86 -3.44 -23.34
C LEU A 380 1.73 -1.91 -23.17
N ARG A 381 2.82 -1.21 -23.44
CA ARG A 381 2.85 0.25 -23.55
C ARG A 381 3.41 0.65 -24.89
N THR A 382 2.64 1.40 -25.65
CA THR A 382 3.09 1.96 -26.92
C THR A 382 3.08 3.48 -26.79
N SER A 383 4.18 4.14 -27.14
CA SER A 383 4.27 5.58 -27.06
C SER A 383 4.91 6.18 -28.31
N CYS A 384 4.34 7.31 -28.75
CA CYS A 384 4.95 8.22 -29.69
C CYS A 384 5.47 9.41 -28.91
N PHE A 385 6.68 9.82 -29.20
CA PHE A 385 7.31 10.91 -28.45
C PHE A 385 8.12 11.83 -29.37
N ASN A 386 8.20 13.08 -28.96
CA ASN A 386 9.13 14.07 -29.49
C ASN A 386 9.64 14.88 -28.31
N SER A 387 10.94 14.96 -28.14
CA SER A 387 11.56 15.70 -27.05
C SER A 387 12.81 16.43 -27.52
N ARG A 388 13.03 17.60 -26.94
CA ARG A 388 14.22 18.40 -27.17
C ARG A 388 14.94 18.60 -25.84
N LYS A 389 16.25 18.27 -25.78
CA LYS A 389 17.03 18.40 -24.57
C LYS A 389 18.43 18.94 -24.89
N LEU A 390 18.97 19.75 -23.98
CA LEU A 390 20.36 20.17 -24.02
C LEU A 390 21.27 18.95 -23.87
N SER A 391 22.26 18.83 -24.74
CA SER A 391 23.24 17.74 -24.69
C SER A 391 24.37 18.05 -23.70
N PRO A 392 24.50 17.25 -22.62
CA PRO A 392 25.64 17.43 -21.70
C PRO A 392 26.99 16.97 -22.28
N VAL A 393 26.98 16.29 -23.43
CA VAL A 393 28.18 15.82 -24.09
C VAL A 393 29.01 16.98 -24.66
N PHE A 394 28.34 18.04 -25.09
CA PHE A 394 28.97 19.18 -25.76
C PHE A 394 29.05 20.41 -24.85
N THR A 395 29.43 20.23 -23.60
CA THR A 395 29.61 21.29 -22.61
C THR A 395 31.06 21.49 -22.26
N GLY A 396 31.44 22.73 -21.87
CA GLY A 396 32.79 23.04 -21.48
C GLY A 396 33.19 22.48 -20.12
N GLY A 397 34.49 22.23 -19.94
CA GLY A 397 35.08 21.89 -18.66
C GLY A 397 35.33 23.13 -17.77
N PRO A 398 35.91 22.93 -16.56
CA PRO A 398 36.23 24.03 -15.65
C PRO A 398 37.11 25.10 -16.31
N GLY A 399 36.69 26.37 -16.25
CA GLY A 399 37.43 27.49 -16.84
C GLY A 399 37.26 27.69 -18.35
N VAL A 400 36.34 26.94 -18.98
CA VAL A 400 35.93 27.14 -20.37
C VAL A 400 34.51 27.72 -20.37
N ASP A 401 34.42 29.04 -20.36
CA ASP A 401 33.18 29.72 -20.01
C ASP A 401 32.11 29.78 -21.11
N ASP A 402 32.43 29.60 -22.39
CA ASP A 402 31.51 29.87 -23.48
C ASP A 402 31.52 28.79 -24.58
N VAL A 403 31.10 27.56 -24.28
CA VAL A 403 30.81 26.60 -25.33
C VAL A 403 29.34 26.77 -25.71
N PRO A 404 29.03 27.14 -26.98
CA PRO A 404 27.64 27.23 -27.41
C PRO A 404 26.90 25.89 -27.26
N PRO A 405 25.67 25.90 -26.75
CA PRO A 405 24.93 24.68 -26.45
C PRO A 405 24.52 23.93 -27.72
N ILE A 406 24.53 22.62 -27.66
CA ILE A 406 23.96 21.73 -28.68
C ILE A 406 22.72 21.04 -28.08
N TRP A 407 21.64 21.12 -28.82
CA TRP A 407 20.35 20.52 -28.48
C TRP A 407 20.18 19.21 -29.25
N VAL A 408 19.62 18.21 -28.59
CA VAL A 408 19.30 16.91 -29.19
C VAL A 408 17.76 16.75 -29.22
N ASP A 409 17.23 16.75 -30.44
CA ASP A 409 15.84 16.43 -30.68
C ASP A 409 15.71 14.93 -30.93
N ARG A 410 14.82 14.26 -30.20
CA ARG A 410 14.50 12.85 -30.39
C ARG A 410 13.02 12.71 -30.71
N ALA A 411 12.70 12.12 -31.86
CA ALA A 411 11.34 11.81 -32.25
C ALA A 411 11.23 10.32 -32.60
N GLY A 412 10.24 9.64 -32.08
CA GLY A 412 10.16 8.21 -32.31
C GLY A 412 8.92 7.52 -31.76
N VAL A 413 8.96 6.21 -31.91
CA VAL A 413 7.94 5.29 -31.41
C VAL A 413 8.62 4.22 -30.55
N LYS A 414 7.98 3.90 -29.45
CA LYS A 414 8.45 2.87 -28.51
C LYS A 414 7.29 1.93 -28.18
N ALA A 415 7.54 0.64 -28.23
CA ALA A 415 6.59 -0.38 -27.82
C ALA A 415 7.26 -1.32 -26.82
N ASN A 416 6.77 -1.35 -25.59
CA ASN A 416 7.33 -2.12 -24.49
C ASN A 416 6.30 -3.04 -23.88
N ILE A 417 6.76 -4.22 -23.46
CA ILE A 417 6.00 -5.14 -22.62
C ILE A 417 6.66 -5.20 -21.26
N THR A 418 5.88 -4.97 -20.21
CA THR A 418 6.33 -5.08 -18.81
C THR A 418 5.69 -6.31 -18.18
N GLU A 419 6.51 -7.17 -17.60
CA GLU A 419 6.11 -8.33 -16.81
C GLU A 419 6.48 -8.12 -15.34
N ASN A 420 5.53 -8.34 -14.44
CA ASN A 420 5.77 -8.31 -13.01
C ASN A 420 5.94 -9.76 -12.51
N PHE A 421 7.17 -10.19 -12.24
CA PHE A 421 7.42 -11.53 -11.69
C PHE A 421 7.05 -11.61 -10.21
N THR A 422 7.34 -10.55 -9.48
CA THR A 422 6.96 -10.39 -8.08
C THR A 422 6.56 -8.92 -7.84
N ARG A 423 6.07 -8.60 -6.64
CA ARG A 423 5.82 -7.20 -6.25
C ARG A 423 7.07 -6.32 -6.32
N GLN A 424 8.24 -6.92 -6.20
CA GLN A 424 9.53 -6.25 -6.11
C GLN A 424 10.34 -6.30 -7.41
N SER A 425 9.98 -7.18 -8.34
CA SER A 425 10.77 -7.43 -9.54
C SER A 425 9.95 -7.26 -10.80
N LYS A 426 10.43 -6.39 -11.69
CA LYS A 426 9.81 -6.08 -12.99
C LYS A 426 10.82 -6.31 -14.10
N PHE A 427 10.35 -6.89 -15.19
CA PHE A 427 11.08 -7.01 -16.42
C PHE A 427 10.35 -6.27 -17.54
N THR A 428 11.03 -5.34 -18.19
CA THR A 428 10.49 -4.57 -19.32
C THR A 428 11.36 -4.82 -20.52
N TYR A 429 10.77 -5.20 -21.62
CA TYR A 429 11.46 -5.38 -22.89
C TYR A 429 10.64 -4.78 -24.03
N GLY A 430 11.30 -4.32 -25.07
CA GLY A 430 10.59 -3.69 -26.18
C GLY A 430 11.51 -3.22 -27.29
N LEU A 431 10.87 -2.61 -28.26
CA LEU A 431 11.50 -2.03 -29.45
C LEU A 431 11.38 -0.51 -29.40
N VAL A 432 12.47 0.18 -29.74
CA VAL A 432 12.51 1.62 -29.89
C VAL A 432 12.98 1.94 -31.30
N MET A 433 12.26 2.82 -31.95
CA MET A 433 12.62 3.40 -33.28
C MET A 433 12.61 4.90 -33.12
N GLU A 434 13.77 5.54 -33.33
CA GLU A 434 13.88 6.97 -33.17
C GLU A 434 14.78 7.61 -34.25
N GLU A 435 14.45 8.86 -34.56
CA GLU A 435 15.29 9.79 -35.32
C GLU A 435 15.83 10.85 -34.37
N ILE A 436 17.14 11.06 -34.40
CA ILE A 436 17.84 12.02 -33.57
C ILE A 436 18.37 13.11 -34.46
N THR A 437 18.07 14.37 -34.11
CA THR A 437 18.60 15.54 -34.80
C THR A 437 19.30 16.44 -33.81
N THR A 438 20.52 16.80 -34.09
CA THR A 438 21.32 17.76 -33.29
C THR A 438 21.16 19.16 -33.84
N ARG A 439 20.88 20.13 -32.97
CA ARG A 439 20.62 21.52 -33.34
C ARG A 439 21.46 22.50 -32.51
N ASP A 440 21.77 23.64 -33.15
CA ASP A 440 22.37 24.77 -32.46
C ASP A 440 21.31 25.66 -31.76
N GLU A 441 21.78 26.72 -31.13
CA GLU A 441 20.97 27.70 -30.42
C GLU A 441 19.92 28.40 -31.35
N SER A 442 20.22 28.50 -32.63
CA SER A 442 19.32 29.06 -33.67
C SER A 442 18.38 28.01 -34.28
N SER A 443 18.33 26.80 -33.71
CA SER A 443 17.54 25.67 -34.19
C SER A 443 17.94 25.13 -35.59
N HIS A 444 19.10 25.48 -36.11
CA HIS A 444 19.62 24.86 -37.31
C HIS A 444 20.29 23.52 -36.98
N ILE A 445 20.33 22.63 -37.95
CA ILE A 445 21.03 21.35 -37.81
C ILE A 445 22.52 21.62 -37.62
N ALA A 446 23.09 21.09 -36.55
CA ALA A 446 24.49 21.26 -36.19
C ALA A 446 25.27 19.93 -36.32
N PRO A 447 25.91 19.63 -37.45
CA PRO A 447 26.64 18.37 -37.62
C PRO A 447 27.90 18.28 -36.77
N ASN A 448 28.43 19.41 -36.31
CA ASN A 448 29.59 19.49 -35.43
C ASN A 448 29.30 20.37 -34.22
N GLY A 449 29.95 20.06 -33.11
CA GLY A 449 29.95 20.90 -31.92
C GLY A 449 30.60 22.24 -32.19
N GLN A 450 30.26 23.25 -31.42
CA GLN A 450 30.80 24.59 -31.54
C GLN A 450 31.85 24.84 -30.45
N ARG A 451 32.83 25.70 -30.74
CA ARG A 451 33.81 26.19 -29.75
C ARG A 451 34.09 27.67 -29.98
N VAL A 452 34.41 28.35 -28.90
CA VAL A 452 34.84 29.74 -28.98
C VAL A 452 36.35 29.79 -29.30
N LEU A 453 36.67 30.52 -30.33
CA LEU A 453 38.09 30.78 -30.70
C LEU A 453 38.71 31.81 -29.76
N PRO A 454 40.05 31.84 -29.63
CA PRO A 454 40.75 32.88 -28.83
C PRO A 454 40.43 34.30 -29.28
N SER A 455 39.99 34.48 -30.52
CA SER A 455 39.56 35.77 -31.10
C SER A 455 38.15 36.19 -30.70
N GLY A 456 37.42 35.36 -29.93
CA GLY A 456 36.03 35.58 -29.56
C GLY A 456 34.97 35.13 -30.59
N GLY A 457 35.44 34.63 -31.76
CA GLY A 457 34.55 34.08 -32.79
C GLY A 457 34.10 32.66 -32.46
N ILE A 458 32.92 32.27 -32.94
CA ILE A 458 32.40 30.89 -32.81
C ILE A 458 32.84 30.10 -34.05
N SER A 459 33.47 28.96 -33.83
CA SER A 459 33.80 27.99 -34.88
C SER A 459 32.97 26.75 -34.76
N ALA A 460 32.47 26.23 -35.86
CA ALA A 460 31.72 24.99 -35.95
C ALA A 460 32.63 23.78 -36.30
N ASP A 461 33.91 23.82 -35.91
CA ASP A 461 34.91 22.78 -36.15
C ASP A 461 35.12 21.84 -34.95
N GLY A 462 34.17 21.82 -34.03
CA GLY A 462 34.16 20.93 -32.88
C GLY A 462 33.88 19.45 -33.24
N PRO A 463 33.76 18.60 -32.23
CA PRO A 463 33.53 17.16 -32.46
C PRO A 463 32.23 16.92 -33.22
N PRO A 464 32.16 15.85 -34.05
CA PRO A 464 30.93 15.46 -34.71
C PRO A 464 29.82 15.21 -33.69
N THR A 465 28.64 15.76 -33.93
CA THR A 465 27.50 15.64 -33.03
C THR A 465 26.75 14.31 -33.19
N THR A 466 26.81 13.72 -34.40
CA THR A 466 26.13 12.47 -34.75
C THR A 466 27.10 11.44 -35.29
N LEU A 467 26.66 10.17 -35.28
CA LEU A 467 27.45 9.08 -35.86
C LEU A 467 27.56 9.22 -37.36
N SER A 468 26.51 9.65 -38.06
CA SER A 468 26.49 9.91 -39.49
C SER A 468 27.36 11.08 -39.91
N GLY A 469 27.60 12.03 -39.00
CA GLY A 469 28.25 13.31 -39.31
C GLY A 469 27.39 14.33 -40.03
N THR A 470 26.12 14.05 -40.24
CA THR A 470 25.14 14.93 -40.93
C THR A 470 24.27 15.75 -39.96
N GLY A 471 24.36 15.51 -38.66
CA GLY A 471 23.50 16.08 -37.67
C GLY A 471 22.15 15.32 -37.50
N ILE A 472 21.94 14.24 -38.26
CA ILE A 472 20.73 13.40 -38.17
C ILE A 472 21.16 11.94 -38.13
N ASP A 473 20.76 11.22 -37.10
CA ASP A 473 20.89 9.77 -36.97
C ASP A 473 19.53 9.10 -36.84
N ARG A 474 19.45 7.85 -37.31
CA ARG A 474 18.26 6.98 -37.12
C ARG A 474 18.71 5.74 -36.39
N MET A 475 17.94 5.35 -35.40
CA MET A 475 18.22 4.21 -34.54
C MET A 475 17.04 3.28 -34.43
N VAL A 476 17.32 1.98 -34.46
CA VAL A 476 16.38 0.91 -34.11
C VAL A 476 17.09 -0.02 -33.17
N PHE A 477 16.57 -0.15 -31.97
CA PHE A 477 17.18 -0.99 -30.95
C PHE A 477 16.15 -1.69 -30.07
N LEU A 478 16.53 -2.86 -29.58
CA LEU A 478 15.80 -3.57 -28.53
C LEU A 478 16.26 -3.07 -27.17
N GLN A 479 15.32 -2.78 -26.31
CA GLN A 479 15.59 -2.38 -24.94
C GLN A 479 15.10 -3.44 -23.98
N ALA A 480 15.92 -3.82 -23.01
CA ALA A 480 15.55 -4.70 -21.91
C ALA A 480 15.96 -4.06 -20.59
N ASN A 481 15.06 -4.07 -19.63
CA ASN A 481 15.28 -3.49 -18.32
C ASN A 481 14.77 -4.44 -17.22
N ILE A 482 15.63 -4.76 -16.27
CA ILE A 482 15.27 -5.53 -15.07
C ILE A 482 15.39 -4.58 -13.89
N THR A 483 14.29 -4.38 -13.18
CA THR A 483 14.25 -3.57 -11.96
C THR A 483 13.86 -4.45 -10.79
N ARG A 484 14.67 -4.42 -9.74
CA ARG A 484 14.35 -5.01 -8.46
C ARG A 484 14.36 -3.89 -7.40
N ASP A 485 13.21 -3.67 -6.79
CA ASP A 485 13.03 -2.65 -5.75
C ASP A 485 12.45 -3.32 -4.50
N ASN A 486 13.30 -3.48 -3.48
CA ASN A 486 12.95 -4.05 -2.18
C ASN A 486 13.01 -2.96 -1.10
N THR A 487 12.82 -1.71 -1.48
CA THR A 487 12.79 -0.61 -0.52
C THR A 487 11.49 -0.60 0.27
N LYS A 488 11.59 -0.25 1.55
CA LYS A 488 10.46 -0.05 2.45
C LYS A 488 10.67 1.23 3.25
N PHE A 489 9.58 1.78 3.77
CA PHE A 489 9.63 2.93 4.65
C PHE A 489 9.60 2.47 6.11
N VAL A 490 10.59 2.89 6.90
CA VAL A 490 10.65 2.70 8.34
C VAL A 490 10.58 4.08 8.99
N ASN A 491 9.45 4.40 9.61
CA ASN A 491 9.16 5.72 10.22
C ASN A 491 9.45 6.92 9.28
N GLY A 492 9.23 6.73 7.97
CA GLY A 492 9.48 7.76 6.94
C GLY A 492 10.88 7.76 6.31
N ALA A 493 11.81 6.94 6.80
CA ALA A 493 13.11 6.73 6.15
C ALA A 493 13.04 5.55 5.18
N VAL A 494 13.69 5.67 4.03
CA VAL A 494 13.82 4.60 3.03
C VAL A 494 14.94 3.66 3.46
N VAL A 495 14.66 2.36 3.52
CA VAL A 495 15.64 1.30 3.79
C VAL A 495 15.44 0.14 2.81
N GLY A 496 16.49 -0.63 2.54
CA GLY A 496 16.45 -1.76 1.60
C GLY A 496 17.39 -1.58 0.40
N GLU A 497 16.99 -2.11 -0.74
CA GLU A 497 17.82 -2.06 -1.95
C GLU A 497 16.97 -1.79 -3.20
N ARG A 498 17.58 -1.07 -4.14
CA ARG A 498 17.05 -0.85 -5.49
C ARG A 498 18.13 -1.13 -6.50
N ASN A 499 17.88 -2.04 -7.42
CA ASN A 499 18.81 -2.45 -8.45
C ASN A 499 18.12 -2.33 -9.81
N VAL A 500 18.81 -1.71 -10.77
CA VAL A 500 18.32 -1.53 -12.14
C VAL A 500 19.42 -1.96 -13.10
N PHE A 501 19.09 -2.86 -14.00
CA PHE A 501 19.96 -3.26 -15.10
C PHE A 501 19.22 -3.03 -16.42
N GLN A 502 19.82 -2.24 -17.31
CA GLN A 502 19.27 -1.91 -18.61
C GLN A 502 20.27 -2.28 -19.71
N VAL A 503 19.76 -2.84 -20.77
CA VAL A 503 20.51 -3.14 -22.00
C VAL A 503 19.73 -2.60 -23.19
N ASP A 504 20.40 -1.86 -24.05
CA ASP A 504 19.90 -1.40 -25.33
C ASP A 504 20.75 -2.06 -26.43
N GLN A 505 20.16 -2.89 -27.26
CA GLN A 505 20.81 -3.60 -28.36
C GLN A 505 20.40 -2.97 -29.69
N GLY A 506 21.30 -2.23 -30.31
CA GLY A 506 21.14 -1.73 -31.68
C GLY A 506 21.12 -2.85 -32.69
N LEU A 507 20.21 -2.81 -33.64
CA LEU A 507 20.00 -3.93 -34.56
C LEU A 507 20.90 -3.94 -35.77
N GLY A 508 21.58 -2.81 -36.10
CA GLY A 508 22.55 -2.75 -37.21
C GLY A 508 21.93 -3.13 -38.58
N ILE A 509 20.70 -2.75 -38.84
CA ILE A 509 20.00 -3.12 -40.09
C ILE A 509 20.51 -2.29 -41.25
N GLY A 510 21.31 -2.92 -42.10
CA GLY A 510 21.97 -2.23 -43.24
C GLY A 510 23.08 -1.28 -42.80
N THR A 511 23.52 -0.37 -43.69
CA THR A 511 24.60 0.58 -43.43
C THR A 511 24.14 1.84 -42.71
N LYS A 512 22.85 2.03 -42.49
CA LYS A 512 22.29 3.29 -41.97
C LYS A 512 21.96 3.24 -40.46
N PHE A 513 21.83 2.05 -39.88
CA PHE A 513 21.49 1.90 -38.47
C PHE A 513 22.71 1.38 -37.69
N PRO A 514 23.04 1.98 -36.54
CA PRO A 514 24.20 1.58 -35.77
C PRO A 514 24.03 0.22 -35.11
N LEU A 515 25.12 -0.55 -35.03
CA LEU A 515 25.20 -1.79 -34.29
C LEU A 515 25.94 -1.52 -32.98
N PHE A 516 25.24 -1.60 -31.88
CA PHE A 516 25.78 -1.36 -30.54
C PHE A 516 25.11 -2.19 -29.48
N ASN A 517 25.79 -2.38 -28.37
CA ASN A 517 25.24 -2.85 -27.11
C ASN A 517 25.58 -1.85 -26.02
N ARG A 518 24.59 -1.11 -25.55
CA ARG A 518 24.72 -0.15 -24.46
C ARG A 518 24.08 -0.76 -23.22
N HIS A 519 24.82 -0.84 -22.15
CA HIS A 519 24.36 -1.44 -20.91
C HIS A 519 24.66 -0.54 -19.71
N GLN A 520 23.77 -0.57 -18.73
CA GLN A 520 23.86 0.23 -17.52
C GLN A 520 23.44 -0.62 -16.33
N LEU A 521 24.19 -0.50 -15.24
CA LEU A 521 23.89 -1.13 -13.97
C LEU A 521 23.88 -0.06 -12.89
N THR A 522 22.75 0.07 -12.20
CA THR A 522 22.60 0.97 -11.07
C THR A 522 22.26 0.14 -9.84
N LEU A 523 23.04 0.29 -8.79
CA LEU A 523 22.87 -0.38 -7.51
C LEU A 523 22.76 0.69 -6.42
N THR A 524 21.68 0.65 -5.65
CA THR A 524 21.51 1.54 -4.49
C THR A 524 21.09 0.72 -3.29
N ARG A 525 21.81 0.88 -2.19
CA ARG A 525 21.51 0.20 -0.92
C ARG A 525 21.33 1.21 0.19
N PHE A 526 20.30 1.03 0.97
CA PHE A 526 19.92 1.85 2.11
C PHE A 526 20.07 1.01 3.39
N PHE A 527 21.17 1.21 4.10
CA PHE A 527 21.48 0.49 5.32
C PHE A 527 20.95 1.25 6.53
N GLN A 528 20.07 0.63 7.29
CA GLN A 528 19.64 1.15 8.57
C GLN A 528 20.78 1.00 9.59
N LEU A 529 21.32 2.12 10.08
CA LEU A 529 22.47 2.11 10.99
C LEU A 529 22.08 1.81 12.44
N LYS A 530 20.82 2.05 12.81
CA LYS A 530 20.30 1.78 14.15
C LYS A 530 18.90 1.19 14.04
N GLN A 531 18.65 0.08 14.72
CA GLN A 531 17.31 -0.46 14.83
C GLN A 531 16.44 0.49 15.67
N VAL A 532 15.25 0.78 15.20
CA VAL A 532 14.24 1.62 15.86
C VAL A 532 12.92 0.87 15.93
N GLU A 533 12.12 1.18 16.94
CA GLU A 533 10.75 0.68 17.00
C GLU A 533 9.93 1.28 15.86
N GLU A 534 9.22 0.43 15.13
CA GLU A 534 8.33 0.86 14.05
C GLU A 534 6.99 1.32 14.64
N GLY A 535 6.47 2.43 14.17
CA GLY A 535 5.15 2.94 14.58
C GLY A 535 4.91 4.39 14.22
N ALA A 536 3.63 4.78 14.23
CA ALA A 536 3.23 6.15 13.97
C ALA A 536 3.83 7.11 15.03
N GLY A 537 4.49 8.18 14.59
CA GLY A 537 5.11 9.18 15.45
C GLY A 537 6.47 8.79 16.05
N LYS A 538 7.01 7.61 15.73
CA LYS A 538 8.37 7.23 16.11
C LYS A 538 9.41 7.91 15.21
N PRO A 539 10.62 8.24 15.74
CA PRO A 539 11.65 8.89 14.95
C PRO A 539 12.19 7.95 13.86
N PRO A 540 12.55 8.48 12.67
CA PRO A 540 13.19 7.69 11.64
C PRO A 540 14.59 7.26 12.06
N PRO A 541 15.10 6.11 11.54
CA PRO A 541 16.45 5.68 11.78
C PRO A 541 17.47 6.49 10.98
N PRO A 542 18.72 6.60 11.43
CA PRO A 542 19.82 7.03 10.57
C PRO A 542 20.10 5.98 9.50
N VAL A 543 20.36 6.42 8.26
CA VAL A 543 20.54 5.56 7.10
C VAL A 543 21.84 5.89 6.40
N LEU A 544 22.62 4.86 6.05
CA LEU A 544 23.74 4.95 5.13
C LEU A 544 23.29 4.51 3.74
N VAL A 545 23.42 5.39 2.76
CA VAL A 545 23.13 5.09 1.35
C VAL A 545 24.42 4.85 0.63
N LEU A 546 24.54 3.71 -0.04
CA LEU A 546 25.62 3.41 -0.98
C LEU A 546 25.04 3.31 -2.37
N HIS A 547 25.64 4.01 -3.31
CA HIS A 547 25.21 4.08 -4.70
C HIS A 547 26.36 3.75 -5.63
N GLY A 548 26.09 2.94 -6.64
CA GLY A 548 27.02 2.64 -7.72
C GLY A 548 26.28 2.66 -9.05
N HIS A 549 26.87 3.31 -10.03
CA HIS A 549 26.42 3.33 -11.41
C HIS A 549 27.54 2.99 -12.34
N TYR A 550 27.33 1.99 -13.18
CA TYR A 550 28.22 1.61 -14.26
C TYR A 550 27.48 1.74 -15.58
N GLY A 551 28.06 2.44 -16.53
CA GLY A 551 27.59 2.53 -17.91
C GLY A 551 28.68 2.08 -18.88
N GLY A 552 28.27 1.33 -19.90
CA GLY A 552 29.19 0.86 -20.93
C GLY A 552 28.54 0.70 -22.29
N CYS A 553 29.32 0.80 -23.34
CA CYS A 553 28.87 0.59 -24.71
C CYS A 553 29.93 -0.18 -25.52
N VAL A 554 29.49 -1.19 -26.25
CA VAL A 554 30.29 -1.95 -27.21
C VAL A 554 29.68 -1.73 -28.60
N GLY A 555 30.53 -1.55 -29.61
CA GLY A 555 30.12 -1.22 -30.97
C GLY A 555 30.02 0.26 -31.25
N ASP A 556 29.13 0.67 -32.12
CA ASP A 556 28.95 2.05 -32.50
C ASP A 556 28.39 2.88 -31.35
N LEU A 557 29.04 4.00 -31.04
CA LEU A 557 28.56 4.93 -30.01
C LEU A 557 28.34 6.29 -30.64
N PRO A 558 27.11 6.75 -30.83
CA PRO A 558 26.85 8.13 -31.20
C PRO A 558 27.29 9.07 -30.08
N SER A 559 27.84 10.21 -30.42
CA SER A 559 28.40 11.17 -29.44
C SER A 559 27.35 11.66 -28.46
N TYR A 560 26.10 11.90 -28.92
CA TYR A 560 25.00 12.36 -28.06
C TYR A 560 24.53 11.31 -27.06
N ASP A 561 24.90 10.04 -27.24
CA ASP A 561 24.57 8.91 -26.34
C ASP A 561 25.78 8.49 -25.47
N ALA A 562 26.90 9.18 -25.55
CA ALA A 562 28.01 8.96 -24.64
C ALA A 562 27.60 9.21 -23.21
N PHE A 563 28.10 8.40 -22.30
CA PHE A 563 27.86 8.56 -20.88
C PHE A 563 28.56 9.80 -20.36
N THR A 564 27.84 10.70 -19.72
CA THR A 564 28.41 11.94 -19.17
C THR A 564 28.60 11.85 -17.67
N ILE A 565 29.65 12.46 -17.17
CA ILE A 565 30.02 12.50 -15.76
C ILE A 565 29.93 13.94 -15.27
N GLY A 566 29.35 14.12 -14.09
CA GLY A 566 29.12 15.43 -13.47
C GLY A 566 27.64 15.84 -13.56
N GLY A 567 27.19 16.52 -12.54
CA GLY A 567 25.82 17.02 -12.44
C GLY A 567 25.05 16.49 -11.26
N PRO A 568 23.82 16.96 -11.13
CA PRO A 568 22.95 16.68 -9.96
C PRO A 568 22.65 15.22 -9.70
N TYR A 569 22.62 14.41 -10.74
CA TYR A 569 22.32 12.98 -10.71
C TYR A 569 23.54 12.09 -11.03
N SER A 570 24.73 12.68 -11.08
CA SER A 570 26.00 12.02 -11.31
C SER A 570 26.96 12.37 -10.15
N VAL A 571 27.85 13.31 -10.32
CA VAL A 571 28.74 13.82 -9.26
C VAL A 571 28.30 15.24 -8.90
N ARG A 572 27.74 15.42 -7.70
CA ARG A 572 27.28 16.73 -7.21
C ARG A 572 28.44 17.70 -7.05
N GLY A 573 28.20 18.98 -7.23
CA GLY A 573 29.25 19.99 -7.20
C GLY A 573 29.81 20.36 -8.57
N TYR A 574 29.49 19.57 -9.59
CA TYR A 574 29.82 19.85 -10.99
C TYR A 574 28.58 20.13 -11.81
N ASN A 575 28.70 20.86 -12.89
CA ASN A 575 27.64 21.04 -13.87
C ASN A 575 27.42 19.75 -14.67
N MET A 576 26.28 19.65 -15.37
CA MET A 576 25.99 18.48 -16.20
C MET A 576 27.05 18.26 -17.26
N GLY A 577 27.68 17.07 -17.24
CA GLY A 577 28.72 16.69 -18.19
C GLY A 577 30.07 17.42 -18.03
N GLU A 578 30.26 18.24 -17.01
CA GLU A 578 31.47 19.05 -16.81
C GLU A 578 32.73 18.21 -16.67
N LEU A 579 32.64 17.01 -16.08
CA LEU A 579 33.82 16.14 -15.92
C LEU A 579 34.21 15.40 -17.19
N GLY A 580 33.25 15.07 -18.03
CA GLY A 580 33.55 14.40 -19.29
C GLY A 580 32.39 13.62 -19.89
N ALA A 581 32.65 13.07 -21.07
CA ALA A 581 31.77 12.12 -21.76
C ALA A 581 32.62 10.94 -22.23
N ALA A 582 32.19 9.74 -22.00
CA ALA A 582 32.97 8.53 -22.24
C ALA A 582 32.11 7.36 -22.74
N ARG A 583 32.78 6.34 -23.25
CA ARG A 583 32.18 5.08 -23.67
C ARG A 583 31.78 4.22 -22.47
N ASN A 584 32.64 4.17 -21.46
CA ASN A 584 32.39 3.45 -20.21
C ASN A 584 32.63 4.39 -19.03
N ILE A 585 31.73 4.34 -18.04
CA ILE A 585 31.86 5.15 -16.84
C ILE A 585 31.62 4.32 -15.58
N LEU A 586 32.20 4.79 -14.49
CA LEU A 586 31.90 4.29 -13.15
C LEU A 586 31.67 5.49 -12.23
N GLU A 587 30.52 5.48 -11.57
CA GLU A 587 30.15 6.46 -10.56
C GLU A 587 29.89 5.76 -9.24
N LEU A 588 30.43 6.30 -8.17
CA LEU A 588 30.25 5.79 -6.81
C LEU A 588 29.80 6.93 -5.91
N GLY A 589 28.89 6.64 -5.00
CA GLY A 589 28.39 7.60 -4.04
C GLY A 589 28.12 6.97 -2.69
N ALA A 590 28.41 7.72 -1.65
CA ALA A 590 28.04 7.38 -0.28
C ALA A 590 27.36 8.60 0.36
N GLU A 591 26.26 8.36 1.07
CA GLU A 591 25.52 9.43 1.75
C GLU A 591 25.04 8.90 3.10
N ILE A 592 25.35 9.64 4.17
CA ILE A 592 24.83 9.34 5.51
C ILE A 592 23.73 10.32 5.84
N ARG A 593 22.53 9.80 6.15
CA ARG A 593 21.34 10.57 6.51
C ARG A 593 21.09 10.48 8.00
N ILE A 594 21.01 11.61 8.66
CA ILE A 594 20.75 11.71 10.10
C ILE A 594 19.42 12.44 10.30
N PRO A 595 18.43 11.82 10.93
CA PRO A 595 17.16 12.46 11.18
C PRO A 595 17.28 13.57 12.22
N VAL A 596 16.67 14.72 11.95
CA VAL A 596 16.59 15.85 12.87
C VAL A 596 15.15 16.37 12.88
N ARG A 597 14.39 16.03 13.92
CA ARG A 597 12.94 16.35 14.02
C ARG A 597 12.17 15.83 12.78
N ASN A 598 11.53 16.72 12.01
CA ASN A 598 10.74 16.39 10.83
C ASN A 598 11.53 16.42 9.52
N THR A 599 12.85 16.52 9.57
CA THR A 599 13.74 16.61 8.43
C THR A 599 14.95 15.71 8.63
N HIS A 600 15.85 15.66 7.65
CA HIS A 600 17.15 15.03 7.84
C HIS A 600 18.28 15.92 7.28
N VAL A 601 19.42 15.82 7.94
CA VAL A 601 20.68 16.36 7.49
C VAL A 601 21.49 15.21 6.94
N TYR A 602 22.24 15.45 5.89
CA TYR A 602 23.06 14.41 5.28
C TYR A 602 24.42 14.95 4.87
N ALA A 603 25.41 14.08 4.90
CA ALA A 603 26.73 14.30 4.35
C ALA A 603 26.97 13.27 3.24
N PHE A 604 27.67 13.68 2.18
CA PHE A 604 27.91 12.82 1.03
C PHE A 604 29.33 12.96 0.49
N ALA A 605 29.77 11.90 -0.18
CA ALA A 605 30.96 11.88 -0.99
C ALA A 605 30.66 11.10 -2.29
N GLU A 606 31.04 11.65 -3.42
CA GLU A 606 30.79 11.06 -4.74
C GLU A 606 32.06 11.11 -5.60
N HIS A 607 32.19 10.12 -6.46
CA HIS A 607 33.30 10.02 -7.42
C HIS A 607 32.79 9.51 -8.76
N GLY A 608 33.25 10.13 -9.83
CA GLY A 608 32.99 9.70 -11.20
C GLY A 608 34.31 9.54 -11.98
N ASN A 609 34.36 8.51 -12.83
CA ASN A 609 35.53 8.16 -13.61
C ASN A 609 35.14 7.66 -15.02
N ASP A 610 35.80 8.17 -16.06
CA ASP A 610 35.58 7.78 -17.45
C ASP A 610 36.30 6.48 -17.85
N LEU A 611 36.98 5.83 -16.91
CA LEU A 611 37.75 4.60 -17.09
C LEU A 611 38.77 4.68 -18.27
N GLY A 612 39.22 5.90 -18.63
CA GLY A 612 40.11 6.15 -19.72
C GLY A 612 39.50 5.99 -21.13
N THR A 613 38.19 5.95 -21.23
CA THR A 613 37.45 5.65 -22.48
C THR A 613 36.83 6.88 -23.15
N SER A 614 37.11 8.09 -22.66
CA SER A 614 36.65 9.33 -23.29
C SER A 614 37.19 9.53 -24.69
N LYS A 615 38.42 9.07 -24.97
CA LYS A 615 39.01 9.06 -26.30
C LYS A 615 38.29 8.18 -27.32
N ASP A 616 37.50 7.22 -26.85
CA ASP A 616 36.74 6.29 -27.70
C ASP A 616 35.38 6.88 -28.13
N VAL A 617 35.07 8.10 -27.67
CA VAL A 617 33.93 8.87 -28.17
C VAL A 617 34.34 9.64 -29.41
N LYS A 618 33.56 9.58 -30.49
CA LYS A 618 33.85 10.18 -31.77
C LYS A 618 34.19 11.69 -31.63
N GLY A 619 35.39 12.11 -32.08
CA GLY A 619 35.86 13.47 -31.95
C GLY A 619 36.38 13.88 -30.58
N ASN A 620 36.43 12.97 -29.62
CA ASN A 620 36.90 13.16 -28.24
C ASN A 620 36.45 14.49 -27.59
N PRO A 621 35.12 14.66 -27.36
CA PRO A 621 34.60 15.94 -26.84
C PRO A 621 35.16 16.28 -25.44
N THR A 622 35.63 15.30 -24.68
CA THR A 622 36.26 15.53 -23.38
C THR A 622 37.58 16.31 -23.51
N GLU A 623 38.39 15.92 -24.44
CA GLU A 623 39.68 16.62 -24.71
C GLU A 623 39.44 17.97 -25.38
N VAL A 624 38.59 18.02 -26.42
CA VAL A 624 38.30 19.26 -27.15
C VAL A 624 37.77 20.36 -26.23
N TYR A 625 36.90 19.98 -25.27
CA TYR A 625 36.36 20.93 -24.30
C TYR A 625 37.13 20.97 -22.96
N ARG A 626 38.35 20.46 -22.92
CA ARG A 626 39.29 20.50 -21.77
C ARG A 626 38.67 19.98 -20.48
N ARG A 627 37.90 18.90 -20.55
CA ARG A 627 37.32 18.21 -19.40
C ARG A 627 38.31 17.21 -18.80
N MET A 628 38.19 16.95 -17.49
CA MET A 628 39.17 16.15 -16.73
C MET A 628 38.99 14.63 -16.85
N GLY A 629 37.81 14.14 -17.26
CA GLY A 629 37.50 12.72 -17.37
C GLY A 629 37.15 12.05 -16.02
N LYS A 630 37.56 12.62 -14.91
CA LYS A 630 37.30 12.11 -13.56
C LYS A 630 37.19 13.24 -12.54
N GLY A 631 36.46 13.01 -11.47
CA GLY A 631 36.32 13.97 -10.39
C GLY A 631 35.65 13.42 -9.17
N SER A 632 35.90 14.04 -8.05
CA SER A 632 35.28 13.72 -6.75
C SER A 632 34.65 14.97 -6.17
N SER A 633 33.61 14.78 -5.41
CA SER A 633 33.01 15.83 -4.62
C SER A 633 32.58 15.31 -3.25
N TYR A 634 32.49 16.20 -2.30
CA TYR A 634 31.93 15.94 -0.99
C TYR A 634 31.15 17.16 -0.51
N GLY A 635 30.22 16.92 0.38
CA GLY A 635 29.39 18.01 0.86
C GLY A 635 28.42 17.61 1.93
N VAL A 636 27.62 18.58 2.30
CA VAL A 636 26.57 18.45 3.29
C VAL A 636 25.28 19.04 2.76
N GLY A 637 24.16 18.54 3.22
CA GLY A 637 22.86 19.04 2.81
C GLY A 637 21.82 18.89 3.89
N ILE A 638 20.73 19.62 3.73
CA ILE A 638 19.55 19.54 4.56
C ILE A 638 18.32 19.36 3.66
N LYS A 639 17.42 18.46 4.03
CA LYS A 639 16.15 18.29 3.37
C LYS A 639 15.04 18.94 4.19
N LEU A 640 14.31 19.85 3.58
CA LEU A 640 13.17 20.56 4.15
C LEU A 640 11.93 20.28 3.29
N GLY A 641 11.16 19.25 3.67
CA GLY A 641 10.03 18.80 2.87
C GLY A 641 10.48 18.26 1.50
N LEU A 642 10.07 18.90 0.41
CA LEU A 642 10.43 18.54 -0.96
C LEU A 642 11.74 19.22 -1.44
N VAL A 643 12.24 20.23 -0.72
CA VAL A 643 13.41 21.01 -1.11
C VAL A 643 14.65 20.48 -0.39
N ARG A 644 15.75 20.37 -1.13
CA ARG A 644 17.09 20.10 -0.61
C ARG A 644 17.98 21.29 -0.84
N ALA A 645 18.66 21.73 0.21
CA ALA A 645 19.76 22.70 0.12
C ALA A 645 21.07 21.96 0.38
N GLU A 646 21.98 22.01 -0.57
CA GLU A 646 23.24 21.26 -0.55
C GLU A 646 24.42 22.23 -0.72
N TYR A 647 25.46 22.05 0.07
CA TYR A 647 26.76 22.65 -0.15
C TYR A 647 27.73 21.57 -0.61
N ALA A 648 28.17 21.66 -1.84
CA ALA A 648 29.08 20.70 -2.46
C ALA A 648 30.43 21.35 -2.78
N VAL A 649 31.50 20.65 -2.45
CA VAL A 649 32.86 21.06 -2.73
C VAL A 649 33.42 20.17 -3.84
N ASP A 650 33.87 20.79 -4.92
CA ASP A 650 34.64 20.15 -5.96
C ASP A 650 36.04 19.87 -5.41
N HIS A 651 36.39 18.59 -5.30
CA HIS A 651 37.72 18.19 -4.79
C HIS A 651 38.87 18.58 -5.76
N ASN A 652 38.59 18.66 -7.05
CA ASN A 652 39.62 18.95 -8.04
C ASN A 652 40.07 20.42 -8.02
N THR A 653 39.14 21.36 -7.79
CA THR A 653 39.42 22.80 -7.74
C THR A 653 39.39 23.36 -6.33
N GLY A 654 38.81 22.64 -5.36
CA GLY A 654 38.57 23.10 -4.00
C GLY A 654 37.47 24.16 -3.88
N THR A 655 36.69 24.38 -4.93
CA THR A 655 35.62 25.38 -4.94
C THR A 655 34.32 24.76 -4.39
N GLY A 656 33.65 25.52 -3.53
CA GLY A 656 32.35 25.11 -2.96
C GLY A 656 31.22 25.93 -3.57
N SER A 657 30.09 25.26 -3.80
CA SER A 657 28.88 25.89 -4.34
C SER A 657 27.62 25.39 -3.60
N ILE A 658 26.65 26.29 -3.48
CA ILE A 658 25.34 25.97 -2.88
C ILE A 658 24.37 25.66 -4.01
N PHE A 659 23.67 24.55 -3.84
CA PHE A 659 22.64 24.08 -4.77
C PHE A 659 21.31 23.91 -4.05
N PHE A 660 20.23 24.28 -4.72
CA PHE A 660 18.87 24.03 -4.26
C PHE A 660 18.18 23.07 -5.24
N ARG A 661 17.54 22.04 -4.73
CA ARG A 661 16.93 21.00 -5.56
C ARG A 661 15.62 20.49 -4.98
N PHE A 662 14.80 19.90 -5.83
CA PHE A 662 13.56 19.25 -5.47
C PHE A 662 13.71 17.73 -5.56
N GLY A 663 13.04 17.01 -4.66
CA GLY A 663 13.00 15.55 -4.65
C GLY A 663 14.23 14.86 -4.02
N GLU A 664 14.28 13.54 -4.19
CA GLU A 664 15.37 12.71 -3.68
C GLU A 664 16.47 12.53 -4.74
N ARG A 665 17.69 12.30 -4.27
CA ARG A 665 18.84 11.98 -5.15
C ARG A 665 18.81 10.50 -5.55
N TYR A 666 18.44 9.62 -4.60
CA TYR A 666 18.44 8.17 -4.74
C TYR A 666 17.07 7.56 -4.46
#